data_73599bff87ab70e8714b79522b2dd50c
#
_entry.id   73599bff87ab70e8714b79522b2dd50c
#
_cell.length_a   1.000
_cell.length_b   1.000
_cell.length_c   1.000
_cell.angle_alpha   90.00
_cell.angle_beta   90.00
_cell.angle_gamma   90.00
#
_symmetry.space_group_name_H-M   'P 1'
#
loop_
_entity.id
_entity.type
_entity.pdbx_description
1 polymer ?
#
loop_
_entity_poly.entity_id
_entity_poly.type
_entity_poly.pdbx_seq_one_letter_code
_entity_poly.pdbx_strand_id
1 'polypeptide(L)'
;MFADRARSLGAIVLANSHRHGARPKRGRGSESEDGFAWRLAEYLLHPDKAWDKAREVAAGILNAAVPWTVALLVVSTLAVAALWALRARARHANNERARRLSILVPPEVAAGGGDALWTGLHGLVRPRFKAFLYGQPALVWEVRARPDDVEVSLFIPGNVPVSYIERAIESAWPGVTVTESSPGGWEPQQGAQVRTCELVLARSQSLPLGGESALDPLRLALAALTNLSGDESSVVQVVARPASGRRARALIRAHAVAPRINPGAPSSRAGTRVPQRDPTADAELRAVHAKAAAPLFDCSIRIAVSAQTRPSATARIHSAASAFAMYDGMNSFRRKRLLRGAHAIKNRTLRRSIVLSVPELAAVATLPQSEVPGMDVAGARIVAAPRALPEDGRVLGRSNRGIAGRPVALAIDDARHHVHLLGQTGTGKSTLLAQLILQDAAAGRAAVVIDPKGDLIEAVMARLPHGAEERTCLIDPTDPSISVGLNVFHGADPELATDHITSLFKRIYENHWGPRSDDILRASCLTLAQVKGATLAEIPLLLTSSEWRRAIRNHLHDPALRLFWEQFDAKAEGRRQDDISPLMNKLRAFLLRGAIRTIVGQDEPRRDIESLIESGGLILVRIPKGLIGEDTARLLGGLVIARVWQAAMARASAAEASRADVALYVDEMHNYLSLPRSFEDLLAEARGYRLSLVLAHQHLGQLKRDMRDALAANARTKVVFACSPEDARALEDHFAPRLGAHDLAHLPAFTAACRPCLQGGNGAAFTFATEALPEGSESRSLEVRIASGERFGRRRSEVEAAIRARQLRPELTLLPALPRTLPARSLDRSPEQSLDHSGAPSSLIEGRLAEVPARAS
;
A
#
# COMPACT_ATOMS: atom_id res chain seq x y z
N MET A 1 14.88 -6.13 93.81
CA MET A 1 13.38 -6.33 93.82
C MET A 1 12.95 -7.62 93.16
N PHE A 2 13.46 -7.94 91.95
CA PHE A 2 13.13 -9.21 91.21
C PHE A 2 13.84 -10.43 91.79
N ALA A 3 15.11 -10.31 92.21
CA ALA A 3 15.91 -11.39 92.80
C ALA A 3 15.35 -11.83 94.21
N ASP A 4 14.81 -10.91 95.01
CA ASP A 4 14.25 -11.24 96.27
C ASP A 4 12.86 -11.92 96.25
N ARG A 5 12.06 -11.62 95.21
CA ARG A 5 10.82 -12.34 94.94
C ARG A 5 11.09 -13.72 94.44
N ALA A 6 12.17 -13.93 93.65
CA ALA A 6 12.52 -15.22 93.13
C ALA A 6 13.00 -16.16 94.25
N ARG A 7 13.77 -15.62 95.19
CA ARG A 7 14.22 -16.38 96.39
C ARG A 7 13.05 -16.80 97.28
N SER A 8 12.05 -15.95 97.44
CA SER A 8 10.86 -16.28 98.22
C SER A 8 10.00 -17.32 97.61
N LEU A 9 9.84 -17.34 96.28
CA LEU A 9 9.10 -18.39 95.53
C LEU A 9 9.85 -19.74 95.55
N GLY A 10 11.18 -19.73 95.48
CA GLY A 10 12.03 -20.94 95.52
C GLY A 10 11.97 -21.61 96.90
N ALA A 11 11.92 -20.79 97.99
CA ALA A 11 11.75 -21.29 99.37
C ALA A 11 10.37 -21.92 99.61
N ILE A 12 9.31 -21.36 99.00
CA ILE A 12 7.94 -21.93 99.08
C ILE A 12 7.83 -23.28 98.36
N VAL A 13 8.49 -23.45 97.17
CA VAL A 13 8.48 -24.71 96.43
C VAL A 13 9.29 -25.77 97.20
N LEU A 14 10.38 -25.46 97.82
CA LEU A 14 11.17 -26.40 98.63
C LEU A 14 10.46 -26.78 99.90
N ALA A 15 9.75 -25.88 100.57
CA ALA A 15 8.95 -26.18 101.74
C ALA A 15 7.73 -27.09 101.48
N ASN A 16 7.19 -27.07 100.33
CA ASN A 16 6.12 -27.95 99.87
C ASN A 16 6.61 -29.36 99.50
N SER A 17 7.83 -29.49 99.02
CA SER A 17 8.40 -30.80 98.63
C SER A 17 8.84 -31.61 99.85
N HIS A 18 9.09 -31.04 101.05
CA HIS A 18 9.42 -31.73 102.29
C HIS A 18 8.18 -32.24 103.08
N ARG A 19 6.97 -31.95 102.63
CA ARG A 19 5.75 -32.44 103.28
C ARG A 19 5.22 -33.79 102.77
N HIS A 20 5.74 -34.27 101.69
CA HIS A 20 5.44 -35.63 101.18
C HIS A 20 6.70 -36.48 101.22
N GLY A 21 6.93 -37.10 102.44
CA GLY A 21 8.05 -38.01 102.57
C GLY A 21 7.91 -39.29 101.84
N ALA A 22 8.56 -39.40 100.68
CA ALA A 22 8.84 -40.63 100.00
C ALA A 22 10.23 -40.56 99.36
N ARG A 23 11.20 -41.36 99.93
CA ARG A 23 12.47 -41.61 99.21
C ARG A 23 12.16 -42.46 97.92
N PRO A 24 12.63 -42.02 96.70
CA PRO A 24 12.44 -42.80 95.52
C PRO A 24 13.44 -44.00 95.49
N LYS A 25 12.94 -45.22 95.27
CA LYS A 25 13.73 -46.36 94.82
C LYS A 25 14.22 -46.18 93.42
N ARG A 26 15.51 -46.44 93.18
CA ARG A 26 16.11 -46.46 91.86
C ARG A 26 15.40 -47.45 90.96
N GLY A 27 14.60 -46.95 89.97
CA GLY A 27 14.06 -47.71 88.85
C GLY A 27 14.40 -46.95 87.59
N ARG A 28 15.00 -47.61 86.62
CA ARG A 28 15.29 -47.05 85.22
C ARG A 28 14.00 -46.67 84.56
N GLY A 29 13.94 -45.42 84.04
CA GLY A 29 13.06 -45.08 82.88
C GLY A 29 11.76 -44.36 83.26
N SER A 30 11.88 -43.10 83.73
CA SER A 30 11.00 -41.95 83.46
C SER A 30 11.62 -40.75 84.09
N GLU A 31 12.02 -39.74 83.39
CA GLU A 31 12.32 -38.42 83.90
C GLU A 31 11.00 -37.84 84.36
N SER A 32 10.71 -38.03 85.62
CA SER A 32 9.47 -37.55 86.25
C SER A 32 9.48 -36.02 86.36
N GLU A 33 8.32 -35.43 86.28
CA GLU A 33 8.06 -33.99 86.43
C GLU A 33 8.69 -33.39 87.73
N ASP A 34 8.95 -34.22 88.70
CA ASP A 34 9.64 -33.84 89.95
C ASP A 34 11.12 -33.44 89.75
N GLY A 35 11.79 -33.97 88.75
CA GLY A 35 13.15 -33.58 88.40
C GLY A 35 13.26 -32.20 87.70
N PHE A 36 12.20 -31.76 87.07
CA PHE A 36 12.10 -30.50 86.43
C PHE A 36 11.81 -29.38 87.48
N ALA A 37 10.86 -29.65 88.38
CA ALA A 37 10.50 -28.70 89.42
C ALA A 37 11.68 -28.46 90.40
N TRP A 38 12.46 -29.47 90.77
CA TRP A 38 13.63 -29.34 91.65
C TRP A 38 14.77 -28.55 90.96
N ARG A 39 15.05 -28.80 89.66
CA ARG A 39 15.98 -27.99 88.90
C ARG A 39 15.55 -26.51 88.76
N LEU A 40 14.27 -26.30 88.55
CA LEU A 40 13.69 -24.94 88.47
C LEU A 40 13.86 -24.20 89.72
N ALA A 41 13.63 -24.85 90.89
CA ALA A 41 13.83 -24.26 92.27
C ALA A 41 15.30 -23.96 92.56
N GLU A 42 16.25 -24.79 92.19
CA GLU A 42 17.68 -24.60 92.26
C GLU A 42 18.16 -23.34 91.47
N TYR A 43 17.61 -23.19 90.22
CA TYR A 43 17.92 -21.98 89.44
C TYR A 43 17.30 -20.72 89.92
N LEU A 44 16.14 -20.78 90.60
CA LEU A 44 15.51 -19.62 91.25
C LEU A 44 16.25 -19.16 92.55
N LEU A 45 16.84 -20.08 93.28
CA LEU A 45 17.65 -19.86 94.46
C LEU A 45 19.03 -19.35 94.14
N HIS A 46 19.59 -19.74 93.02
CA HIS A 46 20.93 -19.37 92.55
C HIS A 46 20.93 -18.79 91.14
N PRO A 47 20.43 -17.57 90.97
CA PRO A 47 20.29 -16.92 89.67
C PRO A 47 21.60 -16.80 88.90
N ASP A 48 22.75 -16.70 89.59
CA ASP A 48 24.11 -16.61 89.02
C ASP A 48 24.47 -17.91 88.30
N LYS A 49 24.15 -19.08 88.85
CA LYS A 49 24.37 -20.38 88.20
C LYS A 49 23.44 -20.56 87.00
N ALA A 50 22.19 -20.03 87.07
CA ALA A 50 21.25 -20.04 85.95
C ALA A 50 21.78 -19.18 84.78
N TRP A 51 22.33 -18.03 85.09
CA TRP A 51 22.96 -17.15 84.10
C TRP A 51 24.22 -17.73 83.51
N ASP A 52 25.09 -18.37 84.28
CA ASP A 52 26.31 -19.04 83.78
C ASP A 52 25.97 -20.23 82.88
N LYS A 53 24.98 -21.02 83.31
CA LYS A 53 24.54 -22.14 82.51
C LYS A 53 23.79 -21.67 81.22
N ALA A 54 23.02 -20.63 81.31
CA ALA A 54 22.40 -20.00 80.15
C ALA A 54 23.45 -19.44 79.15
N ARG A 55 24.51 -18.84 79.66
CA ARG A 55 25.66 -18.38 78.90
C ARG A 55 26.41 -19.56 78.20
N GLU A 56 26.64 -20.65 78.99
CA GLU A 56 27.32 -21.85 78.49
C GLU A 56 26.52 -22.49 77.39
N VAL A 57 25.16 -22.64 77.52
CA VAL A 57 24.23 -23.14 76.50
C VAL A 57 24.17 -22.18 75.32
N ALA A 58 24.05 -20.89 75.56
CA ALA A 58 24.03 -19.86 74.51
C ALA A 58 25.36 -19.84 73.74
N ALA A 59 26.51 -19.96 74.42
CA ALA A 59 27.82 -20.06 73.78
C ALA A 59 27.95 -21.38 72.96
N GLY A 60 27.44 -22.49 73.50
CA GLY A 60 27.39 -23.77 72.76
C GLY A 60 26.51 -23.68 71.54
N ILE A 61 25.33 -23.09 71.63
CA ILE A 61 24.43 -22.85 70.48
C ILE A 61 25.08 -21.93 69.44
N LEU A 62 25.69 -20.86 69.93
CA LEU A 62 26.37 -19.87 69.10
C LEU A 62 27.55 -20.54 68.34
N ASN A 63 28.41 -21.27 69.07
CA ASN A 63 29.55 -21.97 68.50
C ASN A 63 29.13 -23.08 67.49
N ALA A 64 28.01 -23.76 67.78
CA ALA A 64 27.44 -24.73 66.84
C ALA A 64 26.75 -24.06 65.60
N ALA A 65 26.18 -22.89 65.77
CA ALA A 65 25.49 -22.15 64.70
C ALA A 65 26.47 -21.39 63.80
N VAL A 66 27.62 -20.91 64.33
CA VAL A 66 28.59 -20.12 63.54
C VAL A 66 29.07 -20.84 62.30
N PRO A 67 29.50 -22.10 62.29
CA PRO A 67 29.95 -22.79 61.08
C PRO A 67 28.81 -22.93 60.07
N TRP A 68 27.55 -23.13 60.51
CA TRP A 68 26.39 -23.22 59.61
C TRP A 68 25.99 -21.86 59.02
N THR A 69 26.08 -20.80 59.80
CA THR A 69 25.82 -19.43 59.31
C THR A 69 26.88 -18.97 58.31
N VAL A 70 28.16 -19.30 58.55
CA VAL A 70 29.24 -19.04 57.63
C VAL A 70 29.08 -19.89 56.34
N ALA A 71 28.76 -21.17 56.48
CA ALA A 71 28.49 -22.03 55.32
C ALA A 71 27.30 -21.52 54.48
N LEU A 72 26.20 -21.10 55.16
CA LEU A 72 25.05 -20.50 54.47
C LEU A 72 25.42 -19.18 53.79
N LEU A 73 26.25 -18.35 54.40
CA LEU A 73 26.72 -17.08 53.83
C LEU A 73 27.62 -17.33 52.59
N VAL A 74 28.50 -18.33 52.65
CA VAL A 74 29.35 -18.74 51.54
C VAL A 74 28.49 -19.31 50.38
N VAL A 75 27.58 -20.21 50.68
CA VAL A 75 26.67 -20.78 49.69
C VAL A 75 25.79 -19.67 49.06
N SER A 76 25.27 -18.73 49.85
CA SER A 76 24.48 -17.60 49.37
C SER A 76 25.30 -16.68 48.47
N THR A 77 26.55 -16.37 48.86
CA THR A 77 27.44 -15.55 48.03
C THR A 77 27.81 -16.23 46.72
N LEU A 78 28.10 -17.52 46.74
CA LEU A 78 28.38 -18.32 45.54
C LEU A 78 27.14 -18.40 44.64
N ALA A 79 25.92 -18.58 45.20
CA ALA A 79 24.68 -18.61 44.45
C ALA A 79 24.38 -17.23 43.81
N VAL A 80 24.60 -16.12 44.55
CA VAL A 80 24.49 -14.76 44.03
C VAL A 80 25.51 -14.51 42.91
N ALA A 81 26.77 -14.94 43.09
CA ALA A 81 27.81 -14.79 42.07
C ALA A 81 27.50 -15.63 40.81
N ALA A 82 27.05 -16.87 40.99
CA ALA A 82 26.61 -17.72 39.89
C ALA A 82 25.42 -17.14 39.11
N LEU A 83 24.43 -16.63 39.84
CA LEU A 83 23.27 -15.93 39.24
C LEU A 83 23.71 -14.67 38.49
N TRP A 84 24.65 -13.91 39.06
CA TRP A 84 25.20 -12.74 38.40
C TRP A 84 25.95 -13.09 37.11
N ALA A 85 26.78 -14.16 37.15
CA ALA A 85 27.50 -14.67 36.00
C ALA A 85 26.55 -15.18 34.90
N LEU A 86 25.52 -15.95 35.26
CA LEU A 86 24.47 -16.38 34.32
C LEU A 86 23.75 -15.20 33.65
N ARG A 87 23.38 -14.19 34.41
CA ARG A 87 22.77 -12.98 33.89
C ARG A 87 23.75 -12.17 33.02
N ALA A 88 25.02 -12.13 33.37
CA ALA A 88 26.03 -11.45 32.56
C ALA A 88 26.25 -12.18 31.20
N ARG A 89 26.35 -13.50 31.23
CA ARG A 89 26.43 -14.34 30.01
C ARG A 89 25.19 -14.18 29.14
N ALA A 90 23.97 -14.23 29.73
CA ALA A 90 22.74 -14.07 29.00
C ALA A 90 22.62 -12.67 28.34
N ARG A 91 23.10 -11.63 29.03
CA ARG A 91 23.15 -10.27 28.47
C ARG A 91 24.13 -10.16 27.32
N HIS A 92 25.31 -10.77 27.46
CA HIS A 92 26.32 -10.75 26.39
C HIS A 92 25.80 -11.44 25.12
N ALA A 93 25.28 -12.66 25.25
CA ALA A 93 24.68 -13.41 24.14
C ALA A 93 23.48 -12.69 23.50
N ASN A 94 22.66 -12.01 24.31
CA ASN A 94 21.54 -11.20 23.78
C ASN A 94 22.00 -9.96 23.01
N ASN A 95 23.11 -9.34 23.44
CA ASN A 95 23.67 -8.18 22.73
C ASN A 95 24.38 -8.57 21.42
N GLU A 96 25.07 -9.71 21.39
CA GLU A 96 25.71 -10.21 20.16
C GLU A 96 24.71 -10.55 19.07
N ARG A 97 23.54 -11.08 19.45
CA ARG A 97 22.45 -11.44 18.54
C ARG A 97 21.39 -10.34 18.41
N ALA A 98 21.67 -9.19 18.96
CA ALA A 98 20.71 -8.08 18.90
C ALA A 98 20.54 -7.58 17.46
N ARG A 99 19.32 -7.09 17.18
CA ARG A 99 18.97 -6.47 15.92
C ARG A 99 18.50 -5.04 16.20
N ARG A 100 18.69 -4.18 15.22
CA ARG A 100 18.17 -2.83 15.22
C ARG A 100 17.23 -2.67 14.03
N LEU A 101 16.01 -2.23 14.31
CA LEU A 101 15.04 -1.88 13.29
C LEU A 101 15.02 -0.36 13.14
N SER A 102 15.35 0.14 11.98
CA SER A 102 15.13 1.52 11.57
C SER A 102 13.70 1.65 11.10
N ILE A 103 13.01 2.71 11.55
CA ILE A 103 11.59 2.93 11.36
C ILE A 103 11.42 4.19 10.54
N LEU A 104 10.99 4.05 9.28
CA LEU A 104 10.59 5.17 8.44
C LEU A 104 9.15 5.56 8.79
N VAL A 105 8.95 6.84 9.05
CA VAL A 105 7.67 7.37 9.54
C VAL A 105 6.63 7.34 8.43
N PRO A 106 5.41 6.79 8.65
CA PRO A 106 4.36 6.88 7.64
C PRO A 106 3.93 8.35 7.43
N PRO A 107 3.38 8.71 6.27
CA PRO A 107 2.95 10.08 5.98
C PRO A 107 1.86 10.58 6.95
N GLU A 108 1.06 9.67 7.45
CA GLU A 108 0.06 9.94 8.49
C GLU A 108 0.31 9.02 9.67
N VAL A 109 0.63 9.60 10.81
CA VAL A 109 0.87 8.88 12.06
C VAL A 109 -0.43 8.80 12.86
N ALA A 110 -0.95 7.59 13.03
CA ALA A 110 -2.16 7.37 13.82
C ALA A 110 -1.95 7.77 15.29
N ALA A 111 -2.84 8.60 15.83
CA ALA A 111 -2.89 8.88 17.26
C ALA A 111 -3.12 7.57 18.03
N GLY A 112 -2.40 7.38 19.14
CA GLY A 112 -2.50 6.16 19.95
C GLY A 112 -1.66 4.97 19.45
N GLY A 113 -0.93 5.10 18.34
CA GLY A 113 -0.02 4.05 17.85
C GLY A 113 1.05 3.65 18.89
N GLY A 114 1.57 4.63 19.64
CA GLY A 114 2.50 4.37 20.74
C GLY A 114 1.89 3.50 21.84
N ASP A 115 0.64 3.76 22.24
CA ASP A 115 -0.08 2.95 23.22
C ASP A 115 -0.29 1.52 22.72
N ALA A 116 -0.69 1.35 21.47
CA ALA A 116 -0.85 0.05 20.84
C ALA A 116 0.46 -0.74 20.82
N LEU A 117 1.56 -0.10 20.39
CA LEU A 117 2.89 -0.71 20.37
C LEU A 117 3.31 -1.20 21.76
N TRP A 118 3.35 -0.30 22.75
CA TRP A 118 3.87 -0.64 24.07
C TRP A 118 2.94 -1.61 24.83
N THR A 119 1.63 -1.56 24.60
CA THR A 119 0.69 -2.58 25.12
C THR A 119 1.01 -3.96 24.56
N GLY A 120 1.21 -4.07 23.24
CA GLY A 120 1.62 -5.32 22.60
C GLY A 120 2.97 -5.83 23.14
N LEU A 121 3.95 -4.95 23.25
CA LEU A 121 5.29 -5.28 23.75
C LEU A 121 5.32 -5.65 25.23
N HIS A 122 4.34 -5.23 26.04
CA HIS A 122 4.21 -5.71 27.43
C HIS A 122 4.00 -7.22 27.51
N GLY A 123 3.45 -7.86 26.46
CA GLY A 123 3.33 -9.33 26.36
C GLY A 123 4.66 -10.09 26.44
N LEU A 124 5.81 -9.42 26.26
CA LEU A 124 7.16 -9.99 26.40
C LEU A 124 7.56 -10.26 27.86
N VAL A 125 6.68 -10.02 28.84
CA VAL A 125 6.93 -10.33 30.26
C VAL A 125 7.21 -11.81 30.44
N ARG A 126 8.41 -12.12 30.96
CA ARG A 126 8.79 -13.51 31.26
C ARG A 126 8.17 -14.00 32.55
N PRO A 127 7.86 -15.32 32.65
CA PRO A 127 7.47 -15.97 33.88
C PRO A 127 8.52 -15.76 34.99
N ARG A 128 8.08 -15.76 36.24
CA ARG A 128 8.92 -15.40 37.41
C ARG A 128 10.26 -16.14 37.47
N PHE A 129 10.26 -17.45 37.20
CA PHE A 129 11.45 -18.29 37.26
C PHE A 129 12.48 -17.89 36.18
N LYS A 130 12.01 -17.74 34.91
CA LYS A 130 12.87 -17.30 33.81
C LYS A 130 13.36 -15.87 34.00
N ALA A 131 12.52 -14.99 34.53
CA ALA A 131 12.90 -13.62 34.84
C ALA A 131 13.93 -13.55 35.99
N PHE A 132 13.85 -14.44 36.94
CA PHE A 132 14.83 -14.54 38.02
C PHE A 132 16.21 -15.00 37.51
N LEU A 133 16.27 -16.01 36.62
CA LEU A 133 17.53 -16.53 36.12
C LEU A 133 18.15 -15.61 35.05
N TYR A 134 17.40 -15.15 34.09
CA TYR A 134 17.91 -14.47 32.87
C TYR A 134 17.55 -12.99 32.79
N GLY A 135 16.75 -12.47 33.71
CA GLY A 135 16.20 -11.11 33.68
C GLY A 135 15.03 -10.95 32.69
N GLN A 136 14.40 -9.79 32.70
CA GLN A 136 13.40 -9.40 31.68
C GLN A 136 14.10 -8.81 30.44
N PRO A 137 13.60 -9.02 29.23
CA PRO A 137 14.12 -8.35 28.02
C PRO A 137 13.93 -6.84 28.13
N ALA A 138 14.90 -6.07 27.70
CA ALA A 138 14.79 -4.62 27.57
C ALA A 138 14.83 -4.24 26.09
N LEU A 139 13.83 -3.51 25.64
CA LEU A 139 13.77 -2.89 24.34
C LEU A 139 14.30 -1.47 24.44
N VAL A 140 14.89 -0.95 23.37
CA VAL A 140 15.43 0.39 23.39
C VAL A 140 14.94 1.18 22.20
N TRP A 141 14.13 2.20 22.48
CA TRP A 141 13.69 3.18 21.51
C TRP A 141 14.76 4.27 21.41
N GLU A 142 15.29 4.50 20.21
CA GLU A 142 16.32 5.51 19.99
C GLU A 142 15.88 6.47 18.89
N VAL A 143 15.95 7.76 19.18
CA VAL A 143 15.88 8.82 18.18
C VAL A 143 17.25 9.44 18.09
N ARG A 144 17.86 9.36 16.94
CA ARG A 144 19.18 9.89 16.63
C ARG A 144 19.04 11.04 15.65
N ALA A 145 19.69 12.14 15.93
CA ALA A 145 19.72 13.26 15.01
C ALA A 145 21.18 13.64 14.69
N ARG A 146 21.40 13.94 13.44
CA ARG A 146 22.55 14.61 12.85
C ARG A 146 22.05 15.79 12.02
N PRO A 147 22.90 16.68 11.54
CA PRO A 147 22.45 17.67 10.57
C PRO A 147 21.74 16.99 9.39
N ASP A 148 20.52 17.41 9.11
CA ASP A 148 19.67 16.94 8.01
C ASP A 148 19.31 15.42 8.00
N ASP A 149 19.60 14.69 9.10
CA ASP A 149 19.32 13.25 9.21
C ASP A 149 18.77 12.94 10.62
N VAL A 150 17.52 12.48 10.68
CA VAL A 150 16.84 12.09 11.91
C VAL A 150 16.30 10.67 11.78
N GLU A 151 16.90 9.77 12.51
CA GLU A 151 16.57 8.35 12.49
C GLU A 151 15.85 7.91 13.76
N VAL A 152 14.70 7.27 13.61
CA VAL A 152 14.00 6.55 14.68
C VAL A 152 14.30 5.06 14.56
N SER A 153 14.68 4.43 15.66
CA SER A 153 14.99 3.01 15.65
C SER A 153 14.61 2.31 16.96
N LEU A 154 14.32 1.02 16.84
CA LEU A 154 14.07 0.13 17.96
C LEU A 154 15.15 -0.96 18.02
N PHE A 155 15.89 -1.00 19.11
CA PHE A 155 16.88 -2.06 19.36
C PHE A 155 16.22 -3.22 20.10
N ILE A 156 16.40 -4.42 19.54
CA ILE A 156 15.79 -5.68 19.97
C ILE A 156 16.87 -6.62 20.46
N PRO A 157 16.83 -7.10 21.72
CA PRO A 157 17.78 -8.10 22.20
C PRO A 157 17.56 -9.43 21.48
N GLY A 158 18.64 -10.19 21.26
CA GLY A 158 18.65 -11.41 20.42
C GLY A 158 17.77 -12.57 20.89
N ASN A 159 17.10 -12.43 22.02
CA ASN A 159 16.16 -13.41 22.58
C ASN A 159 14.68 -13.07 22.32
N VAL A 160 14.40 -12.00 21.55
CA VAL A 160 13.06 -11.58 21.13
C VAL A 160 12.95 -11.79 19.62
N PRO A 161 11.90 -12.46 19.12
CA PRO A 161 11.71 -12.65 17.69
C PRO A 161 11.48 -11.30 16.99
N VAL A 162 12.29 -11.01 15.98
CA VAL A 162 12.20 -9.77 15.20
C VAL A 162 10.84 -9.64 14.54
N SER A 163 10.34 -10.71 13.92
CA SER A 163 9.05 -10.73 13.22
C SER A 163 7.85 -10.40 14.13
N TYR A 164 7.94 -10.65 15.43
CA TYR A 164 6.90 -10.23 16.39
C TYR A 164 6.90 -8.71 16.55
N ILE A 165 8.09 -8.12 16.65
CA ILE A 165 8.25 -6.67 16.81
C ILE A 165 7.85 -5.92 15.54
N GLU A 166 8.27 -6.41 14.36
CA GLU A 166 7.86 -5.82 13.08
C GLU A 166 6.35 -5.77 12.94
N ARG A 167 5.67 -6.88 13.22
CA ARG A 167 4.20 -6.92 13.19
C ARG A 167 3.55 -5.98 14.22
N ALA A 168 4.16 -5.84 15.41
CA ALA A 168 3.67 -4.92 16.42
C ALA A 168 3.81 -3.45 15.97
N ILE A 169 4.92 -3.09 15.33
CA ILE A 169 5.14 -1.76 14.77
C ILE A 169 4.18 -1.50 13.60
N GLU A 170 4.05 -2.45 12.67
CA GLU A 170 3.13 -2.34 11.53
C GLU A 170 1.66 -2.23 11.97
N SER A 171 1.28 -2.94 13.03
CA SER A 171 -0.08 -2.86 13.60
C SER A 171 -0.33 -1.54 14.31
N ALA A 172 0.69 -0.97 14.96
CA ALA A 172 0.60 0.31 15.65
C ALA A 172 0.52 1.49 14.69
N TRP A 173 1.26 1.44 13.59
CA TRP A 173 1.31 2.49 12.58
C TRP A 173 1.20 1.88 11.17
N PRO A 174 -0.01 1.79 10.63
CA PRO A 174 -0.21 1.31 9.26
C PRO A 174 0.54 2.21 8.25
N GLY A 175 1.28 1.60 7.35
CA GLY A 175 2.10 2.34 6.37
C GLY A 175 3.54 2.62 6.79
N VAL A 176 3.93 2.25 8.00
CA VAL A 176 5.32 2.32 8.43
C VAL A 176 6.19 1.35 7.60
N THR A 177 7.40 1.78 7.28
CA THR A 177 8.41 0.88 6.69
C THR A 177 9.47 0.59 7.73
N VAL A 178 9.72 -0.70 7.96
CA VAL A 178 10.70 -1.17 8.93
C VAL A 178 11.84 -1.86 8.17
N THR A 179 13.07 -1.42 8.40
CA THR A 179 14.27 -2.00 7.79
C THR A 179 15.25 -2.46 8.87
N GLU A 180 15.84 -3.63 8.67
CA GLU A 180 16.89 -4.10 9.58
C GLU A 180 18.19 -3.35 9.29
N SER A 181 18.77 -2.71 10.31
CA SER A 181 20.02 -1.99 10.24
C SER A 181 21.07 -2.58 11.20
N SER A 182 22.33 -2.22 10.99
CA SER A 182 23.40 -2.73 11.84
C SER A 182 23.16 -2.36 13.32
N PRO A 183 23.46 -3.22 14.29
CA PRO A 183 23.18 -2.99 15.72
C PRO A 183 24.04 -1.91 16.35
N GLY A 184 24.86 -1.18 15.59
CA GLY A 184 25.72 -0.11 16.04
C GLY A 184 25.03 0.93 16.97
N GLY A 185 25.72 1.38 17.99
CA GLY A 185 25.22 2.42 18.91
C GLY A 185 25.47 3.83 18.37
N TRP A 186 24.89 4.85 19.04
CA TRP A 186 25.30 6.22 18.84
C TRP A 186 26.77 6.37 19.26
N GLU A 187 27.59 6.85 18.37
CA GLU A 187 29.01 7.12 18.60
C GLU A 187 29.27 8.58 18.28
N PRO A 188 29.89 9.32 19.27
CA PRO A 188 30.31 10.69 19.02
C PRO A 188 31.49 10.70 18.04
N GLN A 189 31.67 11.75 17.31
CA GLN A 189 32.83 11.93 16.44
C GLN A 189 34.12 12.01 17.30
N GLN A 190 35.25 11.62 16.72
CA GLN A 190 36.55 11.66 17.39
C GLN A 190 36.90 13.13 17.74
N GLY A 191 37.27 13.35 19.00
CA GLY A 191 37.59 14.69 19.49
C GLY A 191 36.40 15.54 19.95
N ALA A 192 35.18 15.15 19.70
CA ALA A 192 34.01 15.94 20.07
C ALA A 192 33.74 15.89 21.60
N GLN A 193 33.20 17.00 22.10
CA GLN A 193 32.79 17.14 23.50
C GLN A 193 31.41 16.52 23.73
N VAL A 194 31.35 15.54 24.59
CA VAL A 194 30.09 14.81 24.88
C VAL A 194 29.50 15.24 26.21
N ARG A 195 28.20 15.52 26.19
CA ARG A 195 27.37 15.72 27.37
C ARG A 195 26.24 14.71 27.44
N THR A 196 25.99 14.20 28.62
CA THR A 196 24.94 13.18 28.85
C THR A 196 24.14 13.49 30.08
N CYS A 197 22.85 13.24 30.04
CA CYS A 197 21.97 13.30 31.22
C CYS A 197 20.97 12.15 31.20
N GLU A 198 20.39 11.89 32.33
CA GLU A 198 19.27 10.97 32.52
C GLU A 198 18.08 11.77 33.06
N LEU A 199 16.91 11.53 32.56
CA LEU A 199 15.68 12.11 33.08
C LEU A 199 15.13 11.19 34.18
N VAL A 200 14.92 11.76 35.37
CA VAL A 200 14.36 11.06 36.52
C VAL A 200 13.12 11.78 36.99
N LEU A 201 12.19 11.09 37.65
CA LEU A 201 10.99 11.70 38.19
C LEU A 201 11.34 12.60 39.39
N ALA A 202 10.76 13.78 39.43
CA ALA A 202 11.00 14.77 40.46
C ALA A 202 10.30 14.41 41.79
N ARG A 203 9.14 13.78 41.73
CA ARG A 203 8.32 13.34 42.84
C ARG A 203 8.25 11.80 42.90
N SER A 204 7.37 11.26 43.73
CA SER A 204 7.16 9.81 43.89
C SER A 204 6.86 9.14 42.53
N GLN A 205 7.41 7.96 42.30
CA GLN A 205 7.16 7.15 41.09
C GLN A 205 5.69 6.71 40.96
N SER A 206 4.91 6.80 42.02
CA SER A 206 3.49 6.51 42.04
C SER A 206 2.64 7.58 41.32
N LEU A 207 3.09 8.82 41.29
CA LEU A 207 2.38 9.92 40.63
C LEU A 207 2.62 9.91 39.15
N PRO A 208 1.56 10.10 38.34
CA PRO A 208 1.69 10.12 36.90
C PRO A 208 2.30 11.43 36.36
N LEU A 209 2.93 11.34 35.20
CA LEU A 209 3.30 12.48 34.39
C LEU A 209 2.05 13.11 33.77
N GLY A 210 2.11 14.36 33.31
CA GLY A 210 1.13 14.97 32.46
C GLY A 210 1.21 14.34 31.06
N GLY A 211 0.07 14.04 30.44
CA GLY A 211 0.06 13.33 29.14
C GLY A 211 -1.02 13.77 28.16
N GLU A 212 -1.94 14.62 28.57
CA GLU A 212 -3.02 15.12 27.71
C GLU A 212 -2.69 16.52 27.19
N SER A 213 -1.73 16.63 26.27
CA SER A 213 -1.52 17.83 25.48
C SER A 213 -2.18 17.64 24.10
N ALA A 214 -2.96 18.61 23.67
CA ALA A 214 -3.54 18.65 22.32
C ALA A 214 -2.47 18.85 21.22
N LEU A 215 -1.22 19.08 21.60
CA LEU A 215 -0.08 19.23 20.72
C LEU A 215 0.75 17.95 20.70
N ASP A 216 1.33 17.62 19.56
CA ASP A 216 2.29 16.53 19.40
C ASP A 216 3.45 16.70 20.39
N PRO A 217 3.50 15.88 21.46
CA PRO A 217 4.48 16.08 22.53
C PRO A 217 5.92 15.87 22.08
N LEU A 218 6.15 15.08 21.05
CA LEU A 218 7.48 14.85 20.52
C LEU A 218 8.02 15.99 19.67
N ARG A 219 7.16 16.80 19.06
CA ARG A 219 7.57 17.89 18.17
C ARG A 219 8.58 18.84 18.82
N LEU A 220 8.31 19.29 20.04
CA LEU A 220 9.21 20.20 20.77
C LEU A 220 10.54 19.52 21.15
N ALA A 221 10.46 18.26 21.59
CA ALA A 221 11.64 17.49 21.92
C ALA A 221 12.51 17.23 20.68
N LEU A 222 11.90 16.88 19.56
CA LEU A 222 12.59 16.67 18.29
C LEU A 222 13.15 17.98 17.72
N ALA A 223 12.40 19.07 17.75
CA ALA A 223 12.90 20.38 17.31
C ALA A 223 14.15 20.83 18.11
N ALA A 224 14.19 20.53 19.41
CA ALA A 224 15.37 20.81 20.25
C ALA A 224 16.56 19.88 19.95
N LEU A 225 16.32 18.71 19.38
CA LEU A 225 17.33 17.69 19.04
C LEU A 225 17.85 17.83 17.61
N THR A 226 17.03 18.34 16.68
CA THR A 226 17.32 18.37 15.24
C THR A 226 17.98 19.67 14.77
N ASN A 227 17.91 20.75 15.54
CA ASN A 227 18.59 22.01 15.20
C ASN A 227 20.09 21.91 15.45
N LEU A 228 20.77 21.05 14.70
CA LEU A 228 22.19 20.75 14.80
C LEU A 228 22.95 21.43 13.64
N SER A 229 24.24 21.71 13.88
CA SER A 229 25.11 22.33 12.89
C SER A 229 26.45 21.61 12.80
N GLY A 230 27.03 21.53 11.59
CA GLY A 230 28.34 20.91 11.37
C GLY A 230 28.40 19.45 11.85
N ASP A 231 29.34 19.15 12.72
CA ASP A 231 29.59 17.79 13.23
C ASP A 231 28.83 17.44 14.52
N GLU A 232 27.80 18.21 14.86
CA GLU A 232 27.00 17.95 16.05
C GLU A 232 26.13 16.69 15.85
N SER A 233 25.89 15.97 16.93
CA SER A 233 24.93 14.86 16.92
C SER A 233 24.23 14.72 18.27
N SER A 234 23.02 14.24 18.24
CA SER A 234 22.24 13.99 19.45
C SER A 234 21.57 12.63 19.45
N VAL A 235 21.23 12.12 20.61
CA VAL A 235 20.42 10.91 20.76
C VAL A 235 19.54 11.02 22.01
N VAL A 236 18.27 10.66 21.84
CA VAL A 236 17.38 10.30 22.93
C VAL A 236 17.21 8.78 22.95
N GLN A 237 17.48 8.18 24.08
CA GLN A 237 17.41 6.74 24.27
C GLN A 237 16.43 6.43 25.39
N VAL A 238 15.36 5.71 25.09
CA VAL A 238 14.38 5.21 26.06
C VAL A 238 14.57 3.70 26.17
N VAL A 239 15.18 3.27 27.27
CA VAL A 239 15.31 1.84 27.59
C VAL A 239 14.07 1.42 28.36
N ALA A 240 13.28 0.52 27.82
CA ALA A 240 12.03 0.05 28.39
C ALA A 240 12.06 -1.47 28.64
N ARG A 241 11.72 -1.86 29.85
CA ARG A 241 11.67 -3.26 30.29
C ARG A 241 10.28 -3.53 30.90
N PRO A 242 9.52 -4.51 30.39
CA PRO A 242 8.21 -4.83 30.94
C PRO A 242 8.28 -5.16 32.44
N ALA A 243 7.42 -4.54 33.23
CA ALA A 243 7.39 -4.72 34.69
C ALA A 243 6.31 -5.75 35.10
N SER A 244 6.59 -6.52 36.14
CA SER A 244 5.61 -7.49 36.67
C SER A 244 4.53 -6.82 37.52
N GLY A 245 3.35 -7.45 37.64
CA GLY A 245 2.23 -6.93 38.49
C GLY A 245 2.57 -6.70 39.97
N ARG A 246 3.74 -7.17 40.43
CA ARG A 246 4.26 -6.79 41.76
C ARG A 246 4.63 -5.29 41.85
N ARG A 247 5.05 -4.72 40.71
CA ARG A 247 5.42 -3.30 40.66
C ARG A 247 4.20 -2.40 40.87
N ALA A 248 3.06 -2.71 40.26
CA ALA A 248 1.79 -2.01 40.46
C ALA A 248 1.39 -1.99 41.95
N ARG A 249 1.45 -3.15 42.61
CA ARG A 249 1.17 -3.26 44.04
C ARG A 249 2.17 -2.48 44.88
N ALA A 250 3.43 -2.42 44.50
CA ALA A 250 4.45 -1.65 45.19
C ALA A 250 4.19 -0.13 45.06
N LEU A 251 3.74 0.38 43.92
CA LEU A 251 3.38 1.77 43.72
C LEU A 251 2.21 2.20 44.59
N ILE A 252 1.15 1.40 44.65
CA ILE A 252 -0.01 1.68 45.51
C ILE A 252 0.40 1.71 47.00
N ARG A 253 1.18 0.72 47.42
CA ARG A 253 1.68 0.68 48.82
C ARG A 253 2.59 1.86 49.13
N ALA A 254 3.51 2.23 48.26
CA ALA A 254 4.42 3.36 48.46
C ALA A 254 3.65 4.68 48.64
N HIS A 255 2.54 4.86 47.95
CA HIS A 255 1.68 6.03 48.12
C HIS A 255 0.88 5.99 49.43
N ALA A 256 0.38 4.81 49.83
CA ALA A 256 -0.37 4.65 51.08
C ALA A 256 0.49 4.84 52.34
N VAL A 257 1.80 4.53 52.29
CA VAL A 257 2.75 4.60 53.42
C VAL A 257 3.45 5.97 53.49
N ALA A 258 3.40 6.80 52.46
CA ALA A 258 3.99 8.14 52.51
C ALA A 258 3.36 8.94 53.65
N PRO A 259 4.15 9.38 54.65
CA PRO A 259 3.59 10.13 55.78
C PRO A 259 2.98 11.43 55.24
N ARG A 260 1.68 11.61 55.44
CA ARG A 260 0.98 12.86 55.22
C ARG A 260 1.37 13.84 56.33
N ILE A 261 2.63 14.34 56.35
CA ILE A 261 3.08 15.40 57.23
C ILE A 261 2.51 16.70 56.66
N ASN A 262 1.43 17.15 57.30
CA ASN A 262 0.95 18.52 57.10
C ASN A 262 1.78 19.42 58.00
N PRO A 263 2.76 20.21 57.49
CA PRO A 263 3.65 21.02 58.35
C PRO A 263 2.94 22.20 59.02
N GLY A 264 1.64 22.38 58.86
CA GLY A 264 0.92 23.59 59.29
C GLY A 264 -0.33 23.34 60.11
N ALA A 265 -0.55 22.14 60.67
CA ALA A 265 -1.71 21.95 61.54
C ALA A 265 -1.37 22.36 62.98
N PRO A 266 -1.98 23.45 63.53
CA PRO A 266 -1.81 23.77 64.93
C PRO A 266 -2.45 22.67 65.80
N SER A 267 -1.70 22.13 66.73
CA SER A 267 -2.19 21.23 67.79
C SER A 267 -3.27 21.91 68.61
N SER A 268 -4.52 21.71 68.34
CA SER A 268 -5.61 22.14 69.25
C SER A 268 -6.30 20.91 69.83
N ARG A 269 -6.42 21.00 71.13
CA ARG A 269 -7.09 20.01 72.02
C ARG A 269 -8.55 19.75 71.65
N ALA A 270 -8.90 18.46 71.72
CA ALA A 270 -10.22 17.92 71.98
C ALA A 270 -11.42 18.49 71.18
N GLY A 271 -11.82 17.79 70.17
CA GLY A 271 -13.13 17.92 69.53
C GLY A 271 -13.18 16.93 68.36
N THR A 272 -14.16 16.04 68.35
CA THR A 272 -14.46 15.08 67.23
C THR A 272 -14.63 15.80 65.91
N ARG A 273 -13.50 15.97 65.18
CA ARG A 273 -13.56 16.48 63.80
C ARG A 273 -13.76 15.29 62.84
N VAL A 274 -14.84 15.30 62.10
CA VAL A 274 -15.00 14.54 60.89
C VAL A 274 -13.81 14.87 59.97
N PRO A 275 -12.98 13.91 59.52
CA PRO A 275 -11.86 14.20 58.64
C PRO A 275 -12.39 14.82 57.36
N GLN A 276 -12.15 16.11 57.16
CA GLN A 276 -12.48 16.79 55.91
C GLN A 276 -11.59 16.15 54.81
N ARG A 277 -12.22 15.43 53.88
CA ARG A 277 -11.52 14.82 52.76
C ARG A 277 -10.85 15.94 51.96
N ASP A 278 -9.54 15.86 51.82
CA ASP A 278 -8.77 16.74 50.97
C ASP A 278 -9.01 16.34 49.49
N PRO A 279 -9.68 17.17 48.66
CA PRO A 279 -9.97 16.87 47.28
C PRO A 279 -8.72 16.59 46.44
N THR A 280 -7.57 17.20 46.82
CA THR A 280 -6.28 16.99 46.12
C THR A 280 -5.73 15.62 46.43
N ALA A 281 -5.84 15.13 47.67
CA ALA A 281 -5.42 13.78 48.02
C ALA A 281 -6.25 12.68 47.35
N ASP A 282 -7.57 12.92 47.20
CA ASP A 282 -8.46 11.99 46.51
C ASP A 282 -8.17 11.97 44.99
N ALA A 283 -7.80 13.12 44.41
CA ALA A 283 -7.37 13.21 43.01
C ALA A 283 -6.02 12.47 42.78
N GLU A 284 -5.05 12.68 43.66
CA GLU A 284 -3.76 11.98 43.61
C GLU A 284 -3.95 10.47 43.77
N LEU A 285 -4.80 10.01 44.67
CA LEU A 285 -5.07 8.58 44.84
C LEU A 285 -5.72 7.95 43.62
N ARG A 286 -6.70 8.61 43.01
CA ARG A 286 -7.32 8.16 41.75
C ARG A 286 -6.28 8.07 40.65
N ALA A 287 -5.41 9.05 40.49
CA ALA A 287 -4.37 9.07 39.49
C ALA A 287 -3.33 7.94 39.69
N VAL A 288 -2.97 7.64 40.93
CA VAL A 288 -2.10 6.51 41.28
C VAL A 288 -2.75 5.17 40.93
N HIS A 289 -4.04 5.01 41.22
CA HIS A 289 -4.77 3.81 40.83
C HIS A 289 -4.87 3.65 39.32
N ALA A 290 -5.15 4.72 38.61
CA ALA A 290 -5.18 4.73 37.14
C ALA A 290 -3.83 4.31 36.52
N LYS A 291 -2.72 4.90 37.01
CA LYS A 291 -1.36 4.53 36.61
C LYS A 291 -1.05 3.06 36.91
N ALA A 292 -1.46 2.56 38.09
CA ALA A 292 -1.19 1.18 38.48
C ALA A 292 -2.08 0.15 37.79
N ALA A 293 -3.23 0.55 37.25
CA ALA A 293 -4.13 -0.30 36.47
C ALA A 293 -3.60 -0.57 35.03
N ALA A 294 -2.86 0.38 34.45
CA ALA A 294 -2.23 0.23 33.16
C ALA A 294 -1.02 -0.72 33.20
N PRO A 295 -0.64 -1.37 32.10
CA PRO A 295 0.61 -2.11 32.01
C PRO A 295 1.80 -1.18 32.30
N LEU A 296 2.78 -1.65 33.08
CA LEU A 296 3.90 -0.86 33.57
C LEU A 296 5.22 -1.31 32.95
N PHE A 297 6.12 -0.35 32.78
CA PHE A 297 7.50 -0.55 32.36
C PHE A 297 8.49 0.06 33.34
N ASP A 298 9.61 -0.63 33.56
CA ASP A 298 10.81 -0.06 34.16
C ASP A 298 11.60 0.64 33.07
N CYS A 299 11.71 1.97 33.13
CA CYS A 299 12.28 2.78 32.04
C CYS A 299 13.53 3.55 32.49
N SER A 300 14.40 3.89 31.54
CA SER A 300 15.47 4.89 31.71
C SER A 300 15.51 5.75 30.45
N ILE A 301 15.30 7.04 30.60
CA ILE A 301 15.32 8.02 29.51
C ILE A 301 16.65 8.77 29.59
N ARG A 302 17.44 8.73 28.52
CA ARG A 302 18.77 9.31 28.45
C ARG A 302 18.88 10.20 27.24
N ILE A 303 19.62 11.28 27.41
CA ILE A 303 19.94 12.21 26.33
C ILE A 303 21.46 12.34 26.28
N ALA A 304 22.01 12.23 25.07
CA ALA A 304 23.40 12.60 24.80
C ALA A 304 23.48 13.57 23.63
N VAL A 305 24.44 14.47 23.74
CA VAL A 305 24.77 15.43 22.69
C VAL A 305 26.28 15.43 22.53
N SER A 306 26.72 15.46 21.28
CA SER A 306 28.12 15.63 20.86
C SER A 306 28.22 16.95 20.09
N ALA A 307 29.18 17.78 20.44
CA ALA A 307 29.44 19.05 19.75
C ALA A 307 30.94 19.34 19.78
N GLN A 308 31.42 20.27 18.95
CA GLN A 308 32.84 20.63 18.88
C GLN A 308 33.33 21.26 20.18
N THR A 309 32.50 22.06 20.84
CA THR A 309 32.87 22.77 22.06
C THR A 309 32.03 22.35 23.26
N ARG A 310 32.62 22.41 24.44
CA ARG A 310 31.94 22.11 25.69
C ARG A 310 30.74 23.03 26.02
N PRO A 311 30.82 24.36 25.77
CA PRO A 311 29.67 25.24 25.92
C PRO A 311 28.50 24.86 25.00
N SER A 312 28.76 24.61 23.70
CA SER A 312 27.73 24.17 22.75
C SER A 312 27.05 22.88 23.19
N ALA A 313 27.83 21.84 23.52
CA ALA A 313 27.28 20.58 24.02
C ALA A 313 26.46 20.78 25.32
N THR A 314 26.84 21.72 26.17
CA THR A 314 26.10 22.04 27.42
C THR A 314 24.79 22.76 27.09
N ALA A 315 24.81 23.76 26.23
CA ALA A 315 23.61 24.48 25.80
C ALA A 315 22.60 23.54 25.15
N ARG A 316 23.05 22.69 24.20
CA ARG A 316 22.22 21.72 23.46
C ARG A 316 21.55 20.70 24.40
N ILE A 317 22.29 20.14 25.36
CA ILE A 317 21.69 19.16 26.30
C ILE A 317 20.72 19.82 27.27
N HIS A 318 20.90 21.13 27.58
CA HIS A 318 19.92 21.90 28.33
C HIS A 318 18.63 22.09 27.54
N SER A 319 18.74 22.55 26.28
CA SER A 319 17.60 22.71 25.39
C SER A 319 16.82 21.40 25.23
N ALA A 320 17.51 20.32 24.88
CA ALA A 320 16.90 19.01 24.71
C ALA A 320 16.20 18.49 25.99
N ALA A 321 16.83 18.68 27.15
CA ALA A 321 16.22 18.25 28.43
C ALA A 321 15.04 19.13 28.84
N SER A 322 15.08 20.44 28.54
CA SER A 322 14.00 21.38 28.87
C SER A 322 12.74 21.14 28.02
N ALA A 323 12.87 20.59 26.82
CA ALA A 323 11.74 20.24 25.99
C ALA A 323 10.82 19.18 26.64
N PHE A 324 11.36 18.39 27.59
CA PHE A 324 10.57 17.40 28.31
C PHE A 324 9.74 18.01 29.45
N ALA A 325 9.83 19.33 29.71
CA ALA A 325 8.94 20.01 30.66
C ALA A 325 7.46 19.99 30.24
N MET A 326 7.18 19.75 29.00
CA MET A 326 5.80 19.58 28.50
C MET A 326 5.05 18.37 29.09
N TYR A 327 5.79 17.42 29.67
CA TYR A 327 5.21 16.28 30.41
C TYR A 327 4.95 16.59 31.90
N ASP A 328 5.12 17.85 32.32
CA ASP A 328 4.89 18.25 33.70
C ASP A 328 3.39 18.20 34.02
N GLY A 329 3.06 17.55 35.11
CA GLY A 329 1.73 17.37 35.65
C GLY A 329 1.78 17.13 37.16
N MET A 330 1.14 16.07 37.64
CA MET A 330 1.27 15.66 39.02
C MET A 330 2.71 15.26 39.37
N ASN A 331 3.47 14.81 38.36
CA ASN A 331 4.90 14.58 38.44
C ASN A 331 5.59 15.32 37.28
N SER A 332 6.91 15.44 37.33
CA SER A 332 7.71 16.09 36.30
C SER A 332 9.04 15.38 36.10
N PHE A 333 9.70 15.67 34.99
CA PHE A 333 11.07 15.21 34.75
C PHE A 333 12.10 16.18 35.37
N ARG A 334 13.10 15.61 36.01
CA ARG A 334 14.27 16.32 36.51
C ARG A 334 15.53 15.74 35.85
N ARG A 335 16.40 16.62 35.40
CA ARG A 335 17.68 16.26 34.83
C ARG A 335 18.68 15.80 35.89
N LYS A 336 19.30 14.64 35.65
CA LYS A 336 20.39 14.12 36.46
C LYS A 336 21.61 13.86 35.60
N ARG A 337 22.79 14.23 36.06
CA ARG A 337 24.04 13.92 35.34
C ARG A 337 24.24 12.40 35.30
N LEU A 338 24.55 11.86 34.12
CA LEU A 338 24.81 10.45 33.91
C LEU A 338 26.32 10.21 33.93
N LEU A 339 26.81 9.51 34.97
CA LEU A 339 28.21 9.13 35.07
C LEU A 339 28.54 8.04 34.07
N ARG A 340 29.66 8.18 33.36
CA ARG A 340 30.01 7.29 32.22
C ARG A 340 28.91 7.19 31.19
N GLY A 341 28.25 8.32 30.89
CA GLY A 341 27.02 8.35 30.09
C GLY A 341 27.18 7.81 28.67
N ALA A 342 28.24 8.15 27.95
CA ALA A 342 28.50 7.60 26.61
C ALA A 342 28.56 6.07 26.63
N HIS A 343 29.26 5.47 27.61
CA HIS A 343 29.31 4.02 27.76
C HIS A 343 27.95 3.41 28.12
N ALA A 344 27.14 4.08 28.94
CA ALA A 344 25.82 3.61 29.33
C ALA A 344 24.83 3.64 28.13
N ILE A 345 24.95 4.64 27.25
CA ILE A 345 24.16 4.76 26.01
C ILE A 345 24.59 3.71 25.00
N LYS A 346 25.92 3.58 24.74
CA LYS A 346 26.48 2.57 23.82
C LYS A 346 26.05 1.15 24.21
N ASN A 347 26.11 0.81 25.49
CA ASN A 347 25.78 -0.53 26.00
C ASN A 347 24.31 -0.73 26.37
N ARG A 348 23.45 0.28 26.24
CA ARG A 348 22.01 0.20 26.48
C ARG A 348 21.62 -0.44 27.83
N THR A 349 22.41 -0.19 28.87
CA THR A 349 22.22 -0.86 30.15
C THR A 349 21.18 -0.16 31.02
N LEU A 350 20.22 -0.88 31.58
CA LEU A 350 19.25 -0.37 32.55
C LEU A 350 19.81 -0.55 34.00
N ARG A 351 20.41 0.49 34.56
CA ARG A 351 20.96 0.45 35.93
C ARG A 351 19.98 1.00 36.96
N ARG A 352 19.38 2.13 36.69
CA ARG A 352 18.31 2.75 37.50
C ARG A 352 17.09 2.86 36.63
N SER A 353 15.91 2.68 37.19
CA SER A 353 14.66 2.76 36.43
C SER A 353 13.66 3.67 37.14
N ILE A 354 12.94 4.43 36.33
CA ILE A 354 11.67 5.06 36.70
C ILE A 354 10.56 4.12 36.21
N VAL A 355 9.41 4.18 36.88
CA VAL A 355 8.25 3.37 36.49
C VAL A 355 7.28 4.24 35.67
N LEU A 356 7.07 3.88 34.44
CA LEU A 356 6.09 4.51 33.55
C LEU A 356 4.96 3.52 33.21
N SER A 357 3.75 4.03 33.13
CA SER A 357 2.62 3.33 32.52
C SER A 357 2.74 3.37 31.01
N VAL A 358 1.98 2.53 30.30
CA VAL A 358 1.97 2.53 28.83
C VAL A 358 1.64 3.91 28.27
N PRO A 359 0.61 4.65 28.70
CA PRO A 359 0.36 6.00 28.19
C PRO A 359 1.53 6.98 28.42
N GLU A 360 2.17 6.93 29.59
CA GLU A 360 3.34 7.78 29.88
C GLU A 360 4.56 7.39 29.01
N LEU A 361 4.76 6.11 28.77
CA LEU A 361 5.85 5.62 27.89
C LEU A 361 5.56 5.93 26.42
N ALA A 362 4.32 5.74 25.98
CA ALA A 362 3.88 6.07 24.65
C ALA A 362 4.03 7.56 24.32
N ALA A 363 3.77 8.43 25.28
CA ALA A 363 3.97 9.87 25.11
C ALA A 363 5.44 10.23 24.80
N VAL A 364 6.41 9.48 25.32
CA VAL A 364 7.86 9.76 25.18
C VAL A 364 8.53 8.94 24.08
N ALA A 365 7.97 7.76 23.76
CA ALA A 365 8.54 6.79 22.84
C ALA A 365 7.47 6.38 21.81
N THR A 366 7.18 7.27 20.88
CA THR A 366 6.24 7.13 19.75
C THR A 366 6.84 7.75 18.50
N LEU A 367 6.14 7.65 17.37
CA LEU A 367 6.46 8.41 16.18
C LEU A 367 5.83 9.81 16.26
N PRO A 368 6.47 10.85 15.68
CA PRO A 368 5.92 12.19 15.64
C PRO A 368 4.69 12.22 14.72
N GLN A 369 3.67 12.98 15.12
CA GLN A 369 2.45 13.17 14.31
C GLN A 369 2.58 14.30 13.29
N SER A 370 3.57 15.18 13.47
CA SER A 370 3.88 16.28 12.56
C SER A 370 5.22 16.04 11.86
N GLU A 371 5.35 16.62 10.67
CA GLU A 371 6.59 16.58 9.91
C GLU A 371 7.78 17.12 10.71
N VAL A 372 8.88 16.37 10.70
CA VAL A 372 10.14 16.71 11.35
C VAL A 372 11.21 16.87 10.28
N PRO A 373 11.85 18.04 10.17
CA PRO A 373 12.93 18.26 9.21
C PRO A 373 14.05 17.21 9.34
N GLY A 374 14.48 16.64 8.23
CA GLY A 374 15.54 15.62 8.20
C GLY A 374 15.07 14.20 8.55
N MET A 375 13.80 13.97 8.77
CA MET A 375 13.24 12.64 9.01
C MET A 375 12.65 12.08 7.72
N ASP A 376 13.15 10.94 7.30
CA ASP A 376 12.66 10.25 6.12
C ASP A 376 11.24 9.70 6.32
N VAL A 377 10.39 9.97 5.34
CA VAL A 377 9.03 9.44 5.29
C VAL A 377 9.03 8.10 4.57
N ALA A 378 8.22 7.18 5.02
CA ALA A 378 8.03 5.88 4.39
C ALA A 378 7.54 6.06 2.95
N GLY A 379 8.05 5.24 2.03
CA GLY A 379 7.53 5.15 0.68
C GLY A 379 6.11 4.57 0.63
N ALA A 380 5.71 4.11 -0.55
CA ALA A 380 4.39 3.49 -0.72
C ALA A 380 4.20 2.24 0.14
N ARG A 381 3.01 2.06 0.66
CA ARG A 381 2.60 0.80 1.31
C ARG A 381 2.59 -0.33 0.29
N ILE A 382 3.23 -1.44 0.65
CA ILE A 382 3.18 -2.67 -0.13
C ILE A 382 2.07 -3.56 0.44
N VAL A 383 1.06 -3.86 -0.38
CA VAL A 383 -0.17 -4.56 0.04
C VAL A 383 -0.26 -5.91 -0.66
N ALA A 384 -0.50 -6.97 0.10
CA ALA A 384 -0.59 -8.33 -0.43
C ALA A 384 -1.76 -8.52 -1.41
N ALA A 385 -1.50 -9.29 -2.47
CA ALA A 385 -2.52 -9.66 -3.44
C ALA A 385 -3.59 -10.57 -2.81
N PRO A 386 -4.88 -10.38 -3.11
CA PRO A 386 -5.96 -11.26 -2.68
C PRO A 386 -5.71 -12.71 -3.08
N ARG A 387 -6.00 -13.65 -2.18
CA ARG A 387 -5.82 -15.09 -2.48
C ARG A 387 -6.73 -15.60 -3.59
N ALA A 388 -7.87 -14.94 -3.79
CA ALA A 388 -8.85 -15.30 -4.82
C ALA A 388 -8.39 -14.93 -6.25
N LEU A 389 -7.32 -14.15 -6.42
CA LEU A 389 -6.77 -13.87 -7.74
C LEU A 389 -6.17 -15.14 -8.33
N PRO A 390 -6.45 -15.43 -9.62
CA PRO A 390 -5.87 -16.57 -10.33
C PRO A 390 -4.36 -16.38 -10.50
N GLU A 391 -3.67 -17.49 -10.71
CA GLU A 391 -2.25 -17.53 -11.06
C GLU A 391 -2.05 -17.63 -12.59
N ASP A 392 -3.13 -18.06 -13.29
CA ASP A 392 -3.19 -18.23 -14.73
C ASP A 392 -4.11 -17.18 -15.37
N GLY A 393 -3.90 -16.92 -16.66
CA GLY A 393 -4.65 -15.95 -17.47
C GLY A 393 -3.73 -14.89 -18.04
N ARG A 394 -4.04 -13.60 -17.85
CA ARG A 394 -3.12 -12.50 -18.13
C ARG A 394 -2.34 -12.14 -16.88
N VAL A 395 -1.12 -12.67 -16.77
CA VAL A 395 -0.24 -12.43 -15.62
C VAL A 395 0.23 -10.97 -15.63
N LEU A 396 -0.13 -10.23 -14.60
CA LEU A 396 0.29 -8.84 -14.41
C LEU A 396 1.72 -8.76 -13.84
N GLY A 397 2.11 -9.74 -13.03
CA GLY A 397 3.40 -9.78 -12.37
C GLY A 397 3.38 -10.68 -11.14
N ARG A 398 4.22 -10.38 -10.15
CA ARG A 398 4.35 -11.19 -8.94
C ARG A 398 3.97 -10.40 -7.69
N SER A 399 3.32 -11.07 -6.75
CA SER A 399 3.04 -10.50 -5.44
C SER A 399 4.35 -10.17 -4.71
N ASN A 400 4.47 -8.93 -4.26
CA ASN A 400 5.64 -8.42 -3.53
C ASN A 400 5.45 -8.44 -2.00
N ARG A 401 4.30 -8.93 -1.50
CA ARG A 401 4.01 -9.14 -0.07
C ARG A 401 3.12 -10.37 0.14
N GLY A 402 3.20 -10.97 1.30
CA GLY A 402 2.45 -12.19 1.66
C GLY A 402 3.18 -13.44 1.18
N ILE A 403 2.60 -14.20 0.25
CA ILE A 403 3.32 -15.26 -0.47
C ILE A 403 4.13 -14.57 -1.57
N ALA A 404 5.35 -14.20 -1.21
CA ALA A 404 6.24 -13.49 -2.13
C ALA A 404 6.54 -14.34 -3.37
N GLY A 405 6.53 -13.70 -4.54
CA GLY A 405 6.80 -14.37 -5.81
C GLY A 405 5.63 -15.13 -6.42
N ARG A 406 4.44 -15.17 -5.76
CA ARG A 406 3.23 -15.76 -6.37
C ARG A 406 2.82 -14.95 -7.59
N PRO A 407 2.57 -15.60 -8.76
CA PRO A 407 1.99 -14.92 -9.90
C PRO A 407 0.64 -14.30 -9.53
N VAL A 408 0.34 -13.14 -10.08
CA VAL A 408 -0.96 -12.47 -9.97
C VAL A 408 -1.48 -12.20 -11.37
N ALA A 409 -2.62 -12.76 -11.70
CA ALA A 409 -3.18 -12.70 -13.04
C ALA A 409 -4.63 -12.18 -13.02
N LEU A 410 -5.10 -11.78 -14.19
CA LEU A 410 -6.50 -11.55 -14.48
C LEU A 410 -7.04 -12.74 -15.27
N ALA A 411 -8.15 -13.32 -14.85
CA ALA A 411 -8.89 -14.26 -15.67
C ALA A 411 -9.26 -13.59 -17.02
N ILE A 412 -9.30 -14.34 -18.11
CA ILE A 412 -9.59 -13.78 -19.44
C ILE A 412 -10.99 -13.13 -19.44
N ASP A 413 -11.97 -13.74 -18.79
CA ASP A 413 -13.32 -13.18 -18.67
C ASP A 413 -13.36 -11.85 -17.89
N ASP A 414 -12.56 -11.74 -16.81
CA ASP A 414 -12.45 -10.50 -16.05
C ASP A 414 -11.69 -9.42 -16.84
N ALA A 415 -10.69 -9.80 -17.63
CA ALA A 415 -9.95 -8.88 -18.50
C ALA A 415 -10.82 -8.24 -19.60
N ARG A 416 -11.93 -8.87 -19.98
CA ARG A 416 -12.94 -8.27 -20.92
C ARG A 416 -13.60 -7.00 -20.35
N HIS A 417 -13.51 -6.77 -19.02
CA HIS A 417 -13.99 -5.55 -18.37
C HIS A 417 -13.00 -4.38 -18.45
N HIS A 418 -12.05 -4.45 -19.37
CA HIS A 418 -11.03 -3.45 -19.69
C HIS A 418 -10.04 -3.16 -18.58
N VAL A 419 -8.87 -2.72 -18.98
CA VAL A 419 -7.77 -2.35 -18.11
C VAL A 419 -7.39 -0.90 -18.35
N HIS A 420 -7.46 -0.09 -17.32
CA HIS A 420 -6.96 1.26 -17.30
C HIS A 420 -5.56 1.25 -16.68
N LEU A 421 -4.55 1.65 -17.43
CA LEU A 421 -3.14 1.64 -17.05
C LEU A 421 -2.58 3.06 -17.01
N LEU A 422 -2.18 3.51 -15.83
CA LEU A 422 -1.63 4.85 -15.61
C LEU A 422 -0.23 4.77 -15.01
N GLY A 423 0.66 5.66 -15.42
CA GLY A 423 1.99 5.79 -14.82
C GLY A 423 2.91 6.72 -15.60
N GLN A 424 3.83 7.35 -14.90
CA GLN A 424 4.83 8.21 -15.49
C GLN A 424 5.83 7.44 -16.37
N THR A 425 6.61 8.16 -17.15
CA THR A 425 7.67 7.56 -17.98
C THR A 425 8.71 6.86 -17.09
N GLY A 426 9.15 5.67 -17.49
CA GLY A 426 10.18 4.91 -16.76
C GLY A 426 9.67 4.10 -15.55
N THR A 427 8.40 4.15 -15.21
CA THR A 427 7.83 3.46 -14.03
C THR A 427 7.55 1.97 -14.23
N GLY A 428 7.56 1.46 -15.51
CA GLY A 428 7.29 0.05 -15.82
C GLY A 428 6.06 -0.20 -16.69
N LYS A 429 5.32 0.85 -17.09
CA LYS A 429 4.10 0.75 -17.89
C LYS A 429 4.28 -0.03 -19.21
N SER A 430 5.28 0.36 -20.03
CA SER A 430 5.56 -0.30 -21.32
C SER A 430 6.07 -1.74 -21.13
N THR A 431 6.76 -2.01 -20.02
CA THR A 431 7.16 -3.38 -19.64
C THR A 431 5.94 -4.27 -19.42
N LEU A 432 4.96 -3.80 -18.66
CA LEU A 432 3.73 -4.54 -18.42
C LEU A 432 2.92 -4.74 -19.71
N LEU A 433 2.80 -3.71 -20.55
CA LEU A 433 2.13 -3.85 -21.86
C LEU A 433 2.81 -4.91 -22.72
N ALA A 434 4.14 -4.86 -22.86
CA ALA A 434 4.89 -5.85 -23.63
C ALA A 434 4.70 -7.28 -23.08
N GLN A 435 4.71 -7.46 -21.76
CA GLN A 435 4.44 -8.75 -21.12
C GLN A 435 3.07 -9.30 -21.48
N LEU A 436 2.02 -8.48 -21.40
CA LEU A 436 0.66 -8.89 -21.72
C LEU A 436 0.50 -9.24 -23.20
N ILE A 437 1.10 -8.45 -24.09
CA ILE A 437 1.08 -8.69 -25.54
C ILE A 437 1.80 -10.01 -25.89
N LEU A 438 2.97 -10.25 -25.30
CA LEU A 438 3.73 -11.49 -25.50
C LEU A 438 2.98 -12.72 -24.97
N GLN A 439 2.25 -12.59 -23.87
CA GLN A 439 1.39 -13.66 -23.34
C GLN A 439 0.21 -13.96 -24.28
N ASP A 440 -0.44 -12.92 -24.84
CA ASP A 440 -1.50 -13.11 -25.83
C ASP A 440 -0.94 -13.74 -27.11
N ALA A 441 0.24 -13.31 -27.56
CA ALA A 441 0.95 -13.91 -28.68
C ALA A 441 1.30 -15.39 -28.42
N ALA A 442 1.83 -15.74 -27.27
CA ALA A 442 2.17 -17.12 -26.90
C ALA A 442 0.92 -18.02 -26.84
N ALA A 443 -0.18 -17.49 -26.32
CA ALA A 443 -1.44 -18.21 -26.18
C ALA A 443 -2.29 -18.28 -27.47
N GLY A 444 -1.84 -17.71 -28.59
CA GLY A 444 -2.59 -17.68 -29.83
C GLY A 444 -3.84 -16.78 -29.79
N ARG A 445 -3.95 -15.86 -28.86
CA ARG A 445 -5.05 -14.91 -28.77
C ARG A 445 -4.80 -13.74 -29.73
N ALA A 446 -5.88 -13.24 -30.33
CA ALA A 446 -5.78 -12.07 -31.16
C ALA A 446 -5.47 -10.81 -30.35
N ALA A 447 -4.53 -10.02 -30.85
CA ALA A 447 -4.20 -8.75 -30.24
C ALA A 447 -3.90 -7.67 -31.29
N VAL A 448 -4.38 -6.46 -31.01
CA VAL A 448 -4.06 -5.26 -31.80
C VAL A 448 -3.32 -4.29 -30.91
N VAL A 449 -2.17 -3.82 -31.34
CA VAL A 449 -1.29 -2.95 -30.56
C VAL A 449 -1.07 -1.64 -31.30
N ILE A 450 -1.39 -0.52 -30.69
CA ILE A 450 -1.15 0.81 -31.23
C ILE A 450 -0.10 1.52 -30.39
N ASP A 451 1.03 1.85 -31.02
CA ASP A 451 2.18 2.48 -30.36
C ASP A 451 2.60 3.78 -31.09
N PRO A 452 2.46 4.96 -30.43
CA PRO A 452 2.83 6.25 -31.02
C PRO A 452 4.33 6.54 -31.04
N LYS A 453 5.14 5.74 -30.37
CA LYS A 453 6.59 5.91 -30.32
C LYS A 453 7.31 4.85 -31.15
N GLY A 454 6.81 3.63 -31.12
CA GLY A 454 7.38 2.46 -31.80
C GLY A 454 8.25 1.58 -30.88
N ASP A 455 8.64 2.07 -29.71
CA ASP A 455 9.53 1.36 -28.78
C ASP A 455 8.89 0.11 -28.18
N LEU A 456 7.59 0.17 -27.90
CA LEU A 456 6.82 -0.97 -27.38
C LEU A 456 6.77 -2.09 -28.44
N ILE A 457 6.49 -1.74 -29.68
CA ILE A 457 6.42 -2.71 -30.79
C ILE A 457 7.79 -3.34 -31.04
N GLU A 458 8.88 -2.57 -31.02
CA GLU A 458 10.24 -3.12 -31.14
C GLU A 458 10.54 -4.09 -29.97
N ALA A 459 10.19 -3.71 -28.75
CA ALA A 459 10.39 -4.56 -27.60
C ALA A 459 9.61 -5.88 -27.70
N VAL A 460 8.41 -5.85 -28.26
CA VAL A 460 7.57 -7.04 -28.49
C VAL A 460 8.17 -7.91 -29.61
N MET A 461 8.50 -7.32 -30.78
CA MET A 461 9.03 -8.07 -31.92
C MET A 461 10.35 -8.78 -31.60
N ALA A 462 11.24 -8.11 -30.85
CA ALA A 462 12.52 -8.67 -30.41
C ALA A 462 12.38 -9.89 -29.49
N ARG A 463 11.18 -10.16 -28.96
CA ARG A 463 10.89 -11.22 -27.98
C ARG A 463 9.73 -12.12 -28.39
N LEU A 464 9.23 -11.95 -29.60
CA LEU A 464 8.06 -12.70 -30.05
C LEU A 464 8.36 -14.20 -30.07
N PRO A 465 7.48 -15.07 -29.53
CA PRO A 465 7.65 -16.51 -29.57
C PRO A 465 7.81 -17.02 -31.01
N HIS A 466 8.64 -18.06 -31.20
CA HIS A 466 8.79 -18.70 -32.53
C HIS A 466 7.44 -19.24 -32.99
N GLY A 467 7.16 -19.09 -34.32
CA GLY A 467 5.90 -19.45 -34.92
C GLY A 467 4.81 -18.36 -34.84
N ALA A 468 4.94 -17.39 -33.97
CA ALA A 468 4.00 -16.27 -33.91
C ALA A 468 4.22 -15.23 -35.01
N GLU A 469 5.42 -15.16 -35.64
CA GLU A 469 5.72 -14.31 -36.78
C GLU A 469 4.81 -14.56 -37.95
N GLU A 470 4.39 -15.83 -38.15
CA GLU A 470 3.52 -16.21 -39.24
C GLU A 470 2.13 -15.56 -39.21
N ARG A 471 1.67 -15.16 -38.03
CA ARG A 471 0.38 -14.51 -37.79
C ARG A 471 0.51 -13.05 -37.29
N THR A 472 1.73 -12.50 -37.36
CA THR A 472 2.02 -11.13 -36.95
C THR A 472 2.04 -10.20 -38.16
N CYS A 473 1.08 -9.27 -38.19
CA CYS A 473 0.94 -8.22 -39.18
C CYS A 473 1.48 -6.90 -38.65
N LEU A 474 2.51 -6.33 -39.29
CA LEU A 474 3.12 -5.06 -38.92
C LEU A 474 2.68 -3.95 -39.89
N ILE A 475 1.94 -2.98 -39.41
CA ILE A 475 1.62 -1.73 -40.12
C ILE A 475 2.62 -0.66 -39.68
N ASP A 476 3.60 -0.38 -40.55
CA ASP A 476 4.66 0.61 -40.28
C ASP A 476 4.77 1.63 -41.41
N PRO A 477 4.29 2.88 -41.26
CA PRO A 477 4.43 3.91 -42.27
C PRO A 477 5.88 4.35 -42.50
N THR A 478 6.83 3.96 -41.66
CA THR A 478 8.24 4.34 -41.84
C THR A 478 9.05 3.35 -42.67
N ASP A 479 8.50 2.16 -42.97
CA ASP A 479 9.18 1.22 -43.86
C ASP A 479 9.26 1.81 -45.30
N PRO A 480 10.44 1.95 -45.89
CA PRO A 480 10.59 2.57 -47.21
C PRO A 480 10.16 1.70 -48.36
N SER A 481 10.11 0.41 -48.19
CA SER A 481 9.95 -0.59 -49.25
C SER A 481 8.61 -1.29 -49.26
N ILE A 482 8.09 -1.63 -48.11
CA ILE A 482 6.88 -2.42 -47.93
C ILE A 482 5.76 -1.57 -47.33
N SER A 483 4.54 -1.84 -47.73
CA SER A 483 3.33 -1.25 -47.18
C SER A 483 2.26 -2.32 -46.96
N VAL A 484 1.75 -2.42 -45.76
CA VAL A 484 0.59 -3.23 -45.40
C VAL A 484 -0.68 -2.39 -45.57
N GLY A 485 -1.65 -2.93 -46.27
CA GLY A 485 -2.88 -2.22 -46.66
C GLY A 485 -3.90 -2.14 -45.49
N LEU A 486 -4.54 -0.99 -45.40
CA LEU A 486 -5.69 -0.74 -44.53
C LEU A 486 -6.79 -0.06 -45.34
N ASN A 487 -7.65 -0.85 -46.01
CA ASN A 487 -8.81 -0.29 -46.68
C ASN A 487 -10.02 -0.24 -45.73
N VAL A 488 -10.46 0.96 -45.41
CA VAL A 488 -11.56 1.22 -44.47
C VAL A 488 -12.94 0.85 -45.03
N PHE A 489 -13.06 0.69 -46.37
CA PHE A 489 -14.30 0.29 -47.03
C PHE A 489 -14.37 -1.22 -47.31
N HIS A 490 -13.25 -1.94 -47.24
CA HIS A 490 -13.21 -3.36 -47.57
C HIS A 490 -13.93 -4.20 -46.50
N GLY A 491 -14.97 -4.95 -46.88
CA GLY A 491 -15.72 -5.82 -45.97
C GLY A 491 -16.56 -5.08 -44.91
N ALA A 492 -16.62 -3.75 -44.95
CA ALA A 492 -17.33 -2.96 -43.99
C ALA A 492 -18.75 -2.63 -44.43
N ASP A 493 -19.65 -2.44 -43.47
CA ASP A 493 -20.95 -1.80 -43.76
C ASP A 493 -20.71 -0.36 -44.22
N PRO A 494 -21.23 0.04 -45.43
CA PRO A 494 -20.97 1.35 -46.00
C PRO A 494 -21.39 2.54 -45.13
N GLU A 495 -22.55 2.44 -44.46
CA GLU A 495 -23.07 3.50 -43.62
C GLU A 495 -22.20 3.64 -42.34
N LEU A 496 -21.89 2.52 -41.74
CA LEU A 496 -21.05 2.49 -40.53
C LEU A 496 -19.61 2.97 -40.81
N ALA A 497 -18.99 2.53 -41.91
CA ALA A 497 -17.67 2.99 -42.31
C ALA A 497 -17.66 4.51 -42.56
N THR A 498 -18.68 5.03 -43.25
CA THR A 498 -18.84 6.46 -43.50
C THR A 498 -18.98 7.27 -42.19
N ASP A 499 -19.83 6.81 -41.30
CA ASP A 499 -20.02 7.47 -39.97
C ASP A 499 -18.72 7.51 -39.19
N HIS A 500 -17.95 6.43 -39.20
CA HIS A 500 -16.67 6.37 -38.51
C HIS A 500 -15.66 7.35 -39.13
N ILE A 501 -15.51 7.35 -40.43
CA ILE A 501 -14.55 8.25 -41.10
C ILE A 501 -14.95 9.71 -40.89
N THR A 502 -16.21 10.06 -41.12
CA THR A 502 -16.69 11.44 -40.99
C THR A 502 -16.54 11.97 -39.58
N SER A 503 -16.92 11.17 -38.59
CA SER A 503 -16.79 11.53 -37.18
C SER A 503 -15.33 11.68 -36.74
N LEU A 504 -14.42 10.83 -37.25
CA LEU A 504 -12.98 10.94 -36.97
C LEU A 504 -12.41 12.25 -37.51
N PHE A 505 -12.68 12.59 -38.78
CA PHE A 505 -12.26 13.87 -39.34
C PHE A 505 -12.86 15.06 -38.59
N LYS A 506 -14.15 15.02 -38.26
CA LYS A 506 -14.84 16.06 -37.50
C LYS A 506 -14.18 16.32 -36.14
N ARG A 507 -13.80 15.28 -35.39
CA ARG A 507 -13.17 15.41 -34.08
C ARG A 507 -11.73 15.88 -34.13
N ILE A 508 -10.96 15.45 -35.12
CA ILE A 508 -9.55 15.87 -35.28
C ILE A 508 -9.46 17.35 -35.70
N TYR A 509 -10.39 17.78 -36.56
CA TYR A 509 -10.44 19.15 -37.07
C TYR A 509 -11.59 19.98 -36.49
N GLU A 510 -12.03 19.70 -35.27
CA GLU A 510 -13.24 20.26 -34.61
C GLU A 510 -13.38 21.79 -34.79
N ASN A 511 -12.31 22.53 -34.58
CA ASN A 511 -12.31 24.00 -34.70
C ASN A 511 -12.44 24.53 -36.13
N HIS A 512 -12.26 23.68 -37.14
CA HIS A 512 -12.24 24.04 -38.58
C HIS A 512 -13.15 23.10 -39.39
N TRP A 513 -14.17 22.49 -38.76
CA TRP A 513 -15.09 21.60 -39.39
C TRP A 513 -16.49 22.22 -39.54
N GLY A 514 -16.92 22.37 -40.78
CA GLY A 514 -18.25 22.94 -41.07
C GLY A 514 -19.23 21.90 -41.66
N PRO A 515 -20.52 22.20 -41.63
CA PRO A 515 -21.57 21.32 -42.17
C PRO A 515 -21.33 20.89 -43.63
N ARG A 516 -20.76 21.78 -44.46
CA ARG A 516 -20.46 21.47 -45.88
C ARG A 516 -19.37 20.43 -45.99
N SER A 517 -18.31 20.49 -45.18
CA SER A 517 -17.26 19.49 -45.19
C SER A 517 -17.78 18.12 -44.73
N ASP A 518 -18.70 18.13 -43.73
CA ASP A 518 -19.37 16.93 -43.27
C ASP A 518 -20.20 16.26 -44.35
N ASP A 519 -21.06 17.02 -44.99
CA ASP A 519 -21.96 16.53 -46.04
C ASP A 519 -21.21 16.00 -47.28
N ILE A 520 -20.19 16.74 -47.75
CA ILE A 520 -19.39 16.34 -48.90
C ILE A 520 -18.53 15.09 -48.58
N LEU A 521 -17.92 15.00 -47.39
CA LEU A 521 -17.16 13.81 -46.99
C LEU A 521 -18.06 12.60 -46.85
N ARG A 522 -19.24 12.75 -46.24
CA ARG A 522 -20.25 11.70 -46.06
C ARG A 522 -20.68 11.16 -47.42
N ALA A 523 -21.10 12.04 -48.34
CA ALA A 523 -21.50 11.66 -49.70
C ALA A 523 -20.34 10.97 -50.45
N SER A 524 -19.11 11.47 -50.30
CA SER A 524 -17.93 10.85 -50.90
C SER A 524 -17.67 9.44 -50.39
N CYS A 525 -17.71 9.22 -49.08
CA CYS A 525 -17.48 7.92 -48.48
C CYS A 525 -18.57 6.91 -48.88
N LEU A 526 -19.87 7.29 -48.82
CA LEU A 526 -20.99 6.44 -49.24
C LEU A 526 -20.91 6.07 -50.70
N THR A 527 -20.43 7.00 -51.53
CA THR A 527 -20.23 6.75 -52.97
C THR A 527 -19.11 5.74 -53.20
N LEU A 528 -17.94 5.96 -52.59
CA LEU A 528 -16.78 5.08 -52.77
C LEU A 528 -16.98 3.69 -52.13
N ALA A 529 -17.71 3.60 -51.03
CA ALA A 529 -18.05 2.31 -50.44
C ALA A 529 -18.89 1.39 -51.37
N GLN A 530 -19.58 1.95 -52.36
CA GLN A 530 -20.29 1.17 -53.37
C GLN A 530 -19.40 0.74 -54.55
N VAL A 531 -18.20 1.25 -54.67
CA VAL A 531 -17.25 0.96 -55.77
C VAL A 531 -16.25 -0.09 -55.29
N LYS A 532 -16.19 -1.20 -55.98
CA LYS A 532 -15.24 -2.30 -55.69
C LYS A 532 -13.81 -1.79 -55.77
N GLY A 533 -13.03 -2.03 -54.72
CA GLY A 533 -11.61 -1.65 -54.66
C GLY A 533 -11.35 -0.15 -54.47
N ALA A 534 -12.39 0.67 -54.27
CA ALA A 534 -12.19 2.08 -53.95
C ALA A 534 -11.63 2.24 -52.55
N THR A 535 -10.91 3.32 -52.34
CA THR A 535 -10.20 3.65 -51.09
C THR A 535 -10.34 5.14 -50.74
N LEU A 536 -9.84 5.55 -49.59
CA LEU A 536 -9.77 6.98 -49.25
C LEU A 536 -8.92 7.81 -50.24
N ALA A 537 -8.00 7.16 -50.98
CA ALA A 537 -7.11 7.86 -51.90
C ALA A 537 -7.84 8.42 -53.12
N GLU A 538 -9.03 7.92 -53.44
CA GLU A 538 -9.88 8.36 -54.56
C GLU A 538 -10.80 9.54 -54.19
N ILE A 539 -10.97 9.92 -52.91
CA ILE A 539 -11.84 11.06 -52.55
C ILE A 539 -11.43 12.37 -53.23
N PRO A 540 -10.12 12.76 -53.26
CA PRO A 540 -9.71 13.97 -53.97
C PRO A 540 -10.10 13.95 -55.46
N LEU A 541 -9.98 12.81 -56.14
CA LEU A 541 -10.32 12.66 -57.51
C LEU A 541 -11.85 12.75 -57.75
N LEU A 542 -12.64 12.11 -56.89
CA LEU A 542 -14.10 12.21 -56.89
C LEU A 542 -14.55 13.68 -56.75
N LEU A 543 -13.86 14.48 -55.95
CA LEU A 543 -14.21 15.88 -55.68
C LEU A 543 -13.76 16.83 -56.83
N THR A 544 -12.67 16.54 -57.55
CA THR A 544 -12.08 17.44 -58.55
C THR A 544 -12.41 17.09 -59.97
N SER A 545 -12.58 15.78 -60.34
CA SER A 545 -12.85 15.36 -61.71
C SER A 545 -14.34 15.15 -61.97
N SER A 546 -14.92 15.97 -62.80
CA SER A 546 -16.31 15.84 -63.24
C SER A 546 -16.58 14.61 -64.13
N GLU A 547 -15.54 14.18 -64.87
CA GLU A 547 -15.60 12.98 -65.71
C GLU A 547 -15.67 11.73 -64.82
N TRP A 548 -14.81 11.65 -63.82
CA TRP A 548 -14.77 10.53 -62.89
C TRP A 548 -16.05 10.44 -62.02
N ARG A 549 -16.58 11.59 -61.57
CA ARG A 549 -17.87 11.63 -60.85
C ARG A 549 -19.02 11.15 -61.74
N ARG A 550 -19.07 11.60 -63.00
CA ARG A 550 -20.11 11.18 -63.95
C ARG A 550 -20.10 9.68 -64.20
N ALA A 551 -18.91 9.09 -64.39
CA ALA A 551 -18.75 7.66 -64.53
C ALA A 551 -19.31 6.88 -63.36
N ILE A 552 -19.02 7.28 -62.14
CA ILE A 552 -19.56 6.62 -60.93
C ILE A 552 -21.03 6.86 -60.72
N ARG A 553 -21.50 8.13 -60.85
CA ARG A 553 -22.88 8.53 -60.63
C ARG A 553 -23.88 7.71 -61.46
N ASN A 554 -23.55 7.41 -62.65
CA ASN A 554 -24.45 6.67 -63.54
C ASN A 554 -24.70 5.22 -63.08
N HIS A 555 -23.86 4.69 -62.23
CA HIS A 555 -23.94 3.34 -61.71
C HIS A 555 -24.37 3.26 -60.24
N LEU A 556 -24.52 4.42 -59.53
CA LEU A 556 -24.92 4.41 -58.14
C LEU A 556 -26.34 3.81 -57.98
N HIS A 557 -26.52 2.94 -57.01
CA HIS A 557 -27.79 2.33 -56.68
C HIS A 557 -28.71 3.29 -55.93
N ASP A 558 -28.12 4.14 -55.05
CA ASP A 558 -28.89 5.08 -54.22
C ASP A 558 -29.28 6.34 -54.97
N PRO A 559 -30.63 6.59 -55.14
CA PRO A 559 -31.12 7.78 -55.83
C PRO A 559 -30.72 9.10 -55.11
N ALA A 560 -30.59 9.09 -53.78
CA ALA A 560 -30.24 10.30 -53.02
C ALA A 560 -28.78 10.70 -53.29
N LEU A 561 -27.87 9.75 -53.39
CA LEU A 561 -26.47 10.01 -53.78
C LEU A 561 -26.37 10.49 -55.25
N ARG A 562 -27.16 9.94 -56.15
CA ARG A 562 -27.21 10.41 -57.54
C ARG A 562 -27.66 11.88 -57.62
N LEU A 563 -28.75 12.22 -56.91
CA LEU A 563 -29.27 13.59 -56.84
C LEU A 563 -28.24 14.54 -56.21
N PHE A 564 -27.57 14.11 -55.12
CA PHE A 564 -26.53 14.91 -54.49
C PHE A 564 -25.42 15.31 -55.50
N TRP A 565 -24.90 14.34 -56.28
CA TRP A 565 -23.86 14.60 -57.28
C TRP A 565 -24.39 15.42 -58.46
N GLU A 566 -25.64 15.28 -58.88
CA GLU A 566 -26.29 16.15 -59.90
C GLU A 566 -26.34 17.60 -59.45
N GLN A 567 -26.80 17.84 -58.24
CA GLN A 567 -26.82 19.16 -57.62
C GLN A 567 -25.43 19.75 -57.43
N PHE A 568 -24.48 18.92 -57.04
CA PHE A 568 -23.08 19.31 -56.92
C PHE A 568 -22.47 19.73 -58.26
N ASP A 569 -22.68 18.94 -59.35
CA ASP A 569 -22.19 19.25 -60.68
C ASP A 569 -22.92 20.46 -61.32
N ALA A 570 -24.15 20.74 -60.98
CA ALA A 570 -24.88 21.90 -61.48
C ALA A 570 -24.38 23.24 -60.90
N LYS A 571 -23.58 23.24 -59.87
CA LYS A 571 -22.96 24.47 -59.31
C LYS A 571 -21.86 25.01 -60.24
N ALA A 572 -21.72 26.33 -60.32
CA ALA A 572 -20.60 26.96 -61.02
C ALA A 572 -19.25 26.47 -60.45
N GLU A 573 -18.22 26.34 -61.26
CA GLU A 573 -16.90 25.80 -60.93
C GLU A 573 -16.27 26.49 -59.72
N GLY A 574 -16.26 27.84 -59.68
CA GLY A 574 -15.75 28.59 -58.56
C GLY A 574 -16.44 28.21 -57.22
N ARG A 575 -17.77 28.06 -57.23
CA ARG A 575 -18.52 27.69 -56.06
C ARG A 575 -18.27 26.25 -55.62
N ARG A 576 -18.05 25.34 -56.54
CA ARG A 576 -17.60 23.96 -56.21
C ARG A 576 -16.23 23.96 -55.55
N GLN A 577 -15.29 24.74 -56.10
CA GLN A 577 -13.97 24.88 -55.52
C GLN A 577 -14.01 25.44 -54.09
N ASP A 578 -14.82 26.47 -53.87
CA ASP A 578 -15.02 27.02 -52.50
C ASP A 578 -15.61 25.99 -51.54
N ASP A 579 -16.58 25.21 -51.98
CA ASP A 579 -17.25 24.19 -51.15
C ASP A 579 -16.28 23.05 -50.77
N ILE A 580 -15.41 22.61 -51.68
CA ILE A 580 -14.48 21.48 -51.43
C ILE A 580 -13.17 21.87 -50.74
N SER A 581 -12.75 23.15 -50.90
CA SER A 581 -11.42 23.62 -50.48
C SER A 581 -11.12 23.30 -49.01
N PRO A 582 -12.01 23.52 -48.02
CA PRO A 582 -11.76 23.22 -46.65
C PRO A 582 -11.53 21.70 -46.39
N LEU A 583 -12.28 20.84 -47.08
CA LEU A 583 -12.11 19.39 -46.95
C LEU A 583 -10.83 18.91 -47.68
N MET A 584 -10.59 19.43 -48.90
CA MET A 584 -9.40 19.09 -49.67
C MET A 584 -8.10 19.42 -48.97
N ASN A 585 -8.04 20.54 -48.24
CA ASN A 585 -6.84 20.88 -47.47
C ASN A 585 -6.56 19.82 -46.39
N LYS A 586 -7.57 19.32 -45.71
CA LYS A 586 -7.44 18.28 -44.69
C LYS A 586 -7.07 16.91 -45.30
N LEU A 587 -7.72 16.54 -46.39
CA LEU A 587 -7.40 15.30 -47.15
C LEU A 587 -5.97 15.33 -47.69
N ARG A 588 -5.53 16.48 -48.23
CA ARG A 588 -4.16 16.65 -48.73
C ARG A 588 -3.12 16.52 -47.62
N ALA A 589 -3.36 17.08 -46.47
CA ALA A 589 -2.44 16.96 -45.33
C ALA A 589 -2.15 15.50 -44.96
N PHE A 590 -3.15 14.62 -45.14
CA PHE A 590 -3.05 13.18 -44.88
C PHE A 590 -2.52 12.39 -46.10
N LEU A 591 -3.15 12.55 -47.28
CA LEU A 591 -2.90 11.73 -48.44
C LEU A 591 -1.65 12.12 -49.29
N LEU A 592 -1.13 13.34 -49.13
CA LEU A 592 0.12 13.73 -49.81
C LEU A 592 1.34 13.01 -49.22
N ARG A 593 1.22 12.46 -48.05
CA ARG A 593 2.26 11.60 -47.48
C ARG A 593 2.22 10.24 -48.14
N GLY A 594 3.21 9.95 -49.01
CA GLY A 594 3.29 8.70 -49.82
C GLY A 594 3.15 7.44 -48.93
N ALA A 595 3.80 7.42 -47.80
CA ALA A 595 3.71 6.32 -46.83
C ALA A 595 2.27 6.02 -46.38
N ILE A 596 1.50 7.05 -46.06
CA ILE A 596 0.11 6.91 -45.61
C ILE A 596 -0.79 6.54 -46.80
N ARG A 597 -0.59 7.20 -47.95
CA ARG A 597 -1.36 6.91 -49.14
C ARG A 597 -1.23 5.46 -49.57
N THR A 598 -0.04 4.85 -49.41
CA THR A 598 0.16 3.43 -49.77
C THR A 598 -0.47 2.49 -48.73
N ILE A 599 -0.68 2.91 -47.49
CA ILE A 599 -1.42 2.13 -46.47
C ILE A 599 -2.92 2.17 -46.78
N VAL A 600 -3.51 3.39 -46.86
CA VAL A 600 -4.97 3.56 -46.98
C VAL A 600 -5.47 3.48 -48.42
N GLY A 601 -4.60 3.38 -49.41
CA GLY A 601 -4.91 3.36 -50.84
C GLY A 601 -4.79 1.99 -51.50
N GLN A 602 -4.57 0.92 -50.75
CA GLN A 602 -4.64 -0.46 -51.28
C GLN A 602 -6.10 -0.90 -51.39
N ASP A 603 -6.49 -1.35 -52.59
CA ASP A 603 -7.85 -1.82 -52.91
C ASP A 603 -8.25 -3.06 -52.09
N GLU A 604 -7.48 -4.12 -52.21
CA GLU A 604 -7.68 -5.36 -51.47
C GLU A 604 -6.42 -5.62 -50.61
N PRO A 605 -6.49 -5.50 -49.29
CA PRO A 605 -5.40 -5.93 -48.40
C PRO A 605 -5.22 -7.45 -48.58
N ARG A 606 -3.96 -7.95 -48.50
CA ARG A 606 -3.69 -9.40 -48.61
C ARG A 606 -4.43 -10.22 -47.55
N ARG A 607 -4.63 -9.65 -46.40
CA ARG A 607 -5.59 -10.09 -45.36
C ARG A 607 -6.17 -8.87 -44.68
N ASP A 608 -7.45 -8.91 -44.36
CA ASP A 608 -8.13 -7.87 -43.61
C ASP A 608 -7.97 -8.05 -42.08
N ILE A 609 -8.27 -7.01 -41.36
CA ILE A 609 -8.19 -7.01 -39.87
C ILE A 609 -9.15 -8.04 -39.26
N GLU A 610 -10.32 -8.25 -39.85
CA GLU A 610 -11.33 -9.21 -39.40
C GLU A 610 -10.80 -10.64 -39.42
N SER A 611 -10.28 -11.09 -40.58
CA SER A 611 -9.71 -12.43 -40.73
C SER A 611 -8.48 -12.66 -39.85
N LEU A 612 -7.67 -11.62 -39.63
CA LEU A 612 -6.54 -11.69 -38.71
C LEU A 612 -7.00 -11.85 -37.25
N ILE A 613 -8.02 -11.13 -36.85
CA ILE A 613 -8.60 -11.24 -35.51
C ILE A 613 -9.19 -12.63 -35.27
N GLU A 614 -9.93 -13.15 -36.24
CA GLU A 614 -10.54 -14.48 -36.13
C GLU A 614 -9.52 -15.62 -36.08
N SER A 615 -8.39 -15.46 -36.78
CA SER A 615 -7.31 -16.44 -36.79
C SER A 615 -6.33 -16.32 -35.63
N GLY A 616 -6.61 -15.51 -34.64
CA GLY A 616 -5.69 -15.26 -33.49
C GLY A 616 -4.45 -14.46 -33.85
N GLY A 617 -4.54 -13.59 -34.87
CA GLY A 617 -3.45 -12.77 -35.36
C GLY A 617 -3.02 -11.66 -34.44
N LEU A 618 -1.75 -11.29 -34.50
CA LEU A 618 -1.17 -10.15 -33.82
C LEU A 618 -0.99 -9.00 -34.80
N ILE A 619 -1.67 -7.89 -34.57
CA ILE A 619 -1.61 -6.71 -35.47
C ILE A 619 -0.84 -5.61 -34.70
N LEU A 620 0.37 -5.32 -35.17
CA LEU A 620 1.26 -4.31 -34.60
C LEU A 620 1.19 -3.03 -35.44
N VAL A 621 0.76 -1.94 -34.87
CA VAL A 621 0.56 -0.66 -35.56
C VAL A 621 1.52 0.38 -35.00
N ARG A 622 2.64 0.55 -35.67
CA ARG A 622 3.68 1.51 -35.35
C ARG A 622 3.35 2.86 -35.93
N ILE A 623 3.12 3.86 -35.12
CA ILE A 623 2.68 5.19 -35.57
C ILE A 623 3.57 6.29 -34.98
N PRO A 624 4.85 6.38 -35.37
CA PRO A 624 5.79 7.34 -34.77
C PRO A 624 5.41 8.79 -35.13
N LYS A 625 4.63 9.42 -34.26
CA LYS A 625 4.05 10.76 -34.48
C LYS A 625 5.10 11.83 -34.81
N GLY A 626 6.32 11.69 -34.31
CA GLY A 626 7.43 12.59 -34.61
C GLY A 626 7.87 12.57 -36.08
N LEU A 627 7.64 11.44 -36.79
CA LEU A 627 8.02 11.28 -38.21
C LEU A 627 6.85 11.55 -39.16
N ILE A 628 5.65 11.13 -38.80
CA ILE A 628 4.47 11.25 -39.67
C ILE A 628 3.55 12.44 -39.37
N GLY A 629 3.81 13.16 -38.29
CA GLY A 629 3.01 14.30 -37.82
C GLY A 629 1.80 13.87 -37.00
N GLU A 630 1.38 14.75 -36.10
CA GLU A 630 0.39 14.44 -35.06
C GLU A 630 -1.01 14.14 -35.63
N ASP A 631 -1.53 14.99 -36.52
CA ASP A 631 -2.86 14.78 -37.10
C ASP A 631 -2.92 13.51 -37.95
N THR A 632 -1.81 13.24 -38.67
CA THR A 632 -1.70 12.00 -39.47
C THR A 632 -1.69 10.77 -38.56
N ALA A 633 -0.97 10.83 -37.45
CA ALA A 633 -0.92 9.75 -36.47
C ALA A 633 -2.30 9.52 -35.83
N ARG A 634 -3.01 10.58 -35.49
CA ARG A 634 -4.39 10.51 -34.94
C ARG A 634 -5.35 9.90 -35.93
N LEU A 635 -5.29 10.31 -37.22
CA LEU A 635 -6.14 9.77 -38.30
C LEU A 635 -5.86 8.27 -38.52
N LEU A 636 -4.60 7.88 -38.68
CA LEU A 636 -4.27 6.48 -38.94
C LEU A 636 -4.64 5.57 -37.78
N GLY A 637 -4.32 5.96 -36.54
CA GLY A 637 -4.69 5.23 -35.33
C GLY A 637 -6.21 5.12 -35.15
N GLY A 638 -6.93 6.21 -35.39
CA GLY A 638 -8.40 6.23 -35.36
C GLY A 638 -9.04 5.33 -36.42
N LEU A 639 -8.48 5.29 -37.63
CA LEU A 639 -8.94 4.36 -38.70
C LEU A 639 -8.71 2.90 -38.30
N VAL A 640 -7.56 2.56 -37.71
CA VAL A 640 -7.31 1.21 -37.19
C VAL A 640 -8.33 0.82 -36.12
N ILE A 641 -8.56 1.71 -35.11
CA ILE A 641 -9.55 1.45 -34.07
C ILE A 641 -10.95 1.29 -34.66
N ALA A 642 -11.34 2.13 -35.62
CA ALA A 642 -12.60 2.00 -36.31
C ALA A 642 -12.77 0.64 -37.01
N ARG A 643 -11.71 0.15 -37.70
CA ARG A 643 -11.73 -1.18 -38.35
C ARG A 643 -11.79 -2.32 -37.31
N VAL A 644 -11.04 -2.23 -36.21
CA VAL A 644 -11.13 -3.21 -35.13
C VAL A 644 -12.54 -3.24 -34.51
N TRP A 645 -13.16 -2.08 -34.36
CA TRP A 645 -14.52 -1.97 -33.87
C TRP A 645 -15.56 -2.57 -34.85
N GLN A 646 -15.42 -2.29 -36.15
CA GLN A 646 -16.27 -2.90 -37.22
C GLN A 646 -16.12 -4.43 -37.20
N ALA A 647 -14.90 -4.94 -37.11
CA ALA A 647 -14.63 -6.38 -37.03
C ALA A 647 -15.25 -7.00 -35.77
N ALA A 648 -15.22 -6.28 -34.64
CA ALA A 648 -15.89 -6.73 -33.41
C ALA A 648 -17.40 -6.78 -33.56
N MET A 649 -18.00 -5.74 -34.13
CA MET A 649 -19.47 -5.68 -34.38
C MET A 649 -19.95 -6.72 -35.40
N ALA A 650 -19.20 -7.04 -36.46
CA ALA A 650 -19.53 -8.08 -37.41
C ALA A 650 -19.74 -9.45 -36.74
N ARG A 651 -19.10 -9.69 -35.62
CA ARG A 651 -19.23 -10.90 -34.79
C ARG A 651 -20.52 -10.96 -33.97
N ALA A 652 -21.35 -9.91 -33.99
CA ALA A 652 -22.62 -9.88 -33.26
C ALA A 652 -23.59 -10.99 -33.69
N SER A 653 -23.52 -11.41 -34.96
CA SER A 653 -24.35 -12.52 -35.53
C SER A 653 -23.94 -13.90 -35.00
N ALA A 654 -22.71 -14.08 -34.53
CA ALA A 654 -22.23 -15.32 -33.96
C ALA A 654 -22.62 -15.45 -32.47
N ALA A 655 -22.84 -16.68 -31.99
CA ALA A 655 -23.09 -16.93 -30.58
C ALA A 655 -21.92 -16.42 -29.73
N GLU A 656 -22.18 -15.80 -28.59
CA GLU A 656 -21.13 -15.24 -27.72
C GLU A 656 -20.04 -16.26 -27.35
N ALA A 657 -20.43 -17.50 -27.10
CA ALA A 657 -19.50 -18.56 -26.73
C ALA A 657 -18.49 -18.91 -27.84
N SER A 658 -18.86 -18.72 -29.13
CA SER A 658 -17.98 -19.02 -30.29
C SER A 658 -17.05 -17.86 -30.68
N ARG A 659 -17.25 -16.67 -30.14
CA ARG A 659 -16.38 -15.52 -30.43
C ARG A 659 -15.01 -15.71 -29.80
N ALA A 660 -13.94 -15.51 -30.54
CA ALA A 660 -12.58 -15.51 -29.97
C ALA A 660 -12.31 -14.24 -29.14
N ASP A 661 -11.48 -14.36 -28.09
CA ASP A 661 -11.05 -13.20 -27.32
C ASP A 661 -10.04 -12.36 -28.10
N VAL A 662 -10.25 -11.05 -28.07
CA VAL A 662 -9.38 -10.06 -28.73
C VAL A 662 -8.97 -9.01 -27.71
N ALA A 663 -7.71 -8.60 -27.75
CA ALA A 663 -7.23 -7.47 -26.95
C ALA A 663 -6.83 -6.30 -27.87
N LEU A 664 -7.28 -5.10 -27.51
CA LEU A 664 -6.81 -3.86 -28.11
C LEU A 664 -5.94 -3.11 -27.09
N TYR A 665 -4.64 -3.11 -27.32
CA TYR A 665 -3.64 -2.39 -26.54
C TYR A 665 -3.40 -1.02 -27.16
N VAL A 666 -3.65 0.04 -26.42
CA VAL A 666 -3.42 1.41 -26.90
C VAL A 666 -2.48 2.11 -25.94
N ASP A 667 -1.23 2.30 -26.33
CA ASP A 667 -0.33 3.15 -25.57
C ASP A 667 -0.58 4.62 -25.93
N GLU A 668 -0.46 5.51 -24.95
CA GLU A 668 -0.78 6.94 -25.05
C GLU A 668 -2.17 7.19 -25.70
N MET A 669 -3.19 6.53 -25.15
CA MET A 669 -4.55 6.46 -25.67
C MET A 669 -5.16 7.83 -26.05
N HIS A 670 -4.76 8.90 -25.37
CA HIS A 670 -5.26 10.26 -25.63
C HIS A 670 -5.02 10.73 -27.08
N ASN A 671 -4.05 10.13 -27.77
CA ASN A 671 -3.75 10.46 -29.16
C ASN A 671 -4.78 9.91 -30.17
N TYR A 672 -5.50 8.83 -29.83
CA TYR A 672 -6.23 8.04 -30.82
C TYR A 672 -7.73 7.90 -30.54
N LEU A 673 -8.17 8.18 -29.34
CA LEU A 673 -9.57 7.94 -28.94
C LEU A 673 -10.53 9.08 -29.32
N SER A 674 -10.26 9.79 -30.41
CA SER A 674 -11.22 10.68 -31.06
C SER A 674 -12.21 9.85 -31.89
N LEU A 675 -12.98 8.97 -31.22
CA LEU A 675 -13.83 7.96 -31.88
C LEU A 675 -15.19 8.52 -32.35
N PRO A 676 -15.84 7.87 -33.34
CA PRO A 676 -17.10 8.31 -33.92
C PRO A 676 -18.29 8.31 -32.97
N ARG A 677 -18.36 7.34 -32.07
CA ARG A 677 -19.34 7.25 -30.97
C ARG A 677 -18.74 7.76 -29.68
N SER A 678 -19.55 7.88 -28.65
CA SER A 678 -19.01 8.22 -27.33
C SER A 678 -18.02 7.10 -26.95
N PHE A 679 -16.90 7.49 -26.36
CA PHE A 679 -15.91 6.55 -25.84
C PHE A 679 -16.51 5.63 -24.77
N GLU A 680 -17.52 6.13 -24.09
CA GLU A 680 -18.32 5.41 -23.11
C GLU A 680 -19.08 4.24 -23.73
N ASP A 681 -19.77 4.45 -24.87
CA ASP A 681 -20.50 3.40 -25.59
C ASP A 681 -19.56 2.28 -26.06
N LEU A 682 -18.38 2.66 -26.57
CA LEU A 682 -17.37 1.68 -26.98
C LEU A 682 -16.96 0.79 -25.81
N LEU A 683 -16.64 1.37 -24.64
CA LEU A 683 -16.26 0.61 -23.45
C LEU A 683 -17.43 -0.24 -22.91
N ALA A 684 -18.65 0.24 -22.99
CA ALA A 684 -19.80 -0.49 -22.49
C ALA A 684 -20.13 -1.72 -23.37
N GLU A 685 -20.04 -1.58 -24.70
CA GLU A 685 -20.45 -2.59 -25.66
C GLU A 685 -19.35 -3.61 -26.00
N ALA A 686 -18.06 -3.21 -25.97
CA ALA A 686 -16.93 -4.02 -26.44
C ALA A 686 -16.84 -5.39 -25.74
N ARG A 687 -17.19 -5.46 -24.47
CA ARG A 687 -17.24 -6.70 -23.70
C ARG A 687 -18.15 -7.75 -24.35
N GLY A 688 -19.34 -7.34 -24.82
CA GLY A 688 -20.30 -8.23 -25.48
C GLY A 688 -19.73 -8.87 -26.75
N TYR A 689 -18.79 -8.20 -27.41
CA TYR A 689 -18.09 -8.72 -28.61
C TYR A 689 -16.79 -9.46 -28.26
N ARG A 690 -16.49 -9.70 -26.97
CA ARG A 690 -15.23 -10.25 -26.44
C ARG A 690 -14.00 -9.46 -26.88
N LEU A 691 -14.15 -8.15 -26.99
CA LEU A 691 -13.06 -7.21 -27.21
C LEU A 691 -12.67 -6.57 -25.88
N SER A 692 -11.49 -6.90 -25.36
CA SER A 692 -10.91 -6.25 -24.19
C SER A 692 -10.02 -5.07 -24.60
N LEU A 693 -10.12 -3.95 -23.89
CA LEU A 693 -9.27 -2.79 -24.11
C LEU A 693 -8.26 -2.66 -22.96
N VAL A 694 -7.00 -2.49 -23.31
CA VAL A 694 -5.91 -2.15 -22.37
C VAL A 694 -5.43 -0.77 -22.76
N LEU A 695 -5.84 0.21 -21.96
CA LEU A 695 -5.71 1.63 -22.29
C LEU A 695 -4.71 2.29 -21.38
N ALA A 696 -3.59 2.72 -21.98
CA ALA A 696 -2.46 3.27 -21.24
C ALA A 696 -2.26 4.76 -21.52
N HIS A 697 -1.91 5.53 -20.49
CA HIS A 697 -1.52 6.92 -20.61
C HIS A 697 -0.61 7.34 -19.42
N GLN A 698 -0.03 8.56 -19.48
CA GLN A 698 0.93 9.01 -18.48
C GLN A 698 0.29 9.76 -17.32
N HIS A 699 -0.71 10.60 -17.58
CA HIS A 699 -1.42 11.36 -16.54
C HIS A 699 -2.85 11.71 -16.98
N LEU A 700 -3.76 11.83 -16.00
CA LEU A 700 -5.19 12.08 -16.25
C LEU A 700 -5.46 13.42 -16.95
N GLY A 701 -4.59 14.41 -16.75
CA GLY A 701 -4.72 15.71 -17.39
C GLY A 701 -4.68 15.68 -18.94
N GLN A 702 -4.14 14.59 -19.54
CA GLN A 702 -4.17 14.40 -21.00
C GLN A 702 -5.55 14.05 -21.53
N LEU A 703 -6.48 13.62 -20.68
CA LEU A 703 -7.81 13.14 -21.08
C LEU A 703 -8.86 14.23 -20.90
N LYS A 704 -9.77 14.34 -21.84
CA LYS A 704 -10.99 15.14 -21.67
C LYS A 704 -11.85 14.55 -20.53
N ARG A 705 -12.68 15.38 -19.88
CA ARG A 705 -13.44 14.99 -18.70
C ARG A 705 -14.35 13.77 -18.96
N ASP A 706 -15.13 13.81 -20.05
CA ASP A 706 -16.00 12.72 -20.49
C ASP A 706 -15.25 11.38 -20.66
N MET A 707 -14.01 11.43 -21.16
CA MET A 707 -13.16 10.26 -21.31
C MET A 707 -12.66 9.73 -19.97
N ARG A 708 -12.32 10.62 -19.02
CA ARG A 708 -11.94 10.22 -17.65
C ARG A 708 -13.11 9.54 -16.94
N ASP A 709 -14.30 10.12 -17.05
CA ASP A 709 -15.52 9.61 -16.42
C ASP A 709 -15.88 8.23 -17.00
N ALA A 710 -15.79 8.08 -18.32
CA ALA A 710 -16.02 6.79 -19.00
C ALA A 710 -15.02 5.70 -18.58
N LEU A 711 -13.72 6.05 -18.45
CA LEU A 711 -12.71 5.11 -17.94
C LEU A 711 -12.93 4.74 -16.48
N ALA A 712 -13.31 5.72 -15.66
CA ALA A 712 -13.61 5.49 -14.26
C ALA A 712 -14.75 4.49 -14.09
N ALA A 713 -15.79 4.60 -14.89
CA ALA A 713 -16.99 3.76 -14.84
C ALA A 713 -16.77 2.37 -15.45
N ASN A 714 -16.19 2.30 -16.65
CA ASN A 714 -16.23 1.07 -17.48
C ASN A 714 -14.95 0.23 -17.43
N ALA A 715 -13.76 0.84 -17.28
CA ALA A 715 -12.52 0.07 -17.13
C ALA A 715 -12.37 -0.41 -15.67
N ARG A 716 -12.90 -1.60 -15.37
CA ARG A 716 -13.01 -2.10 -13.99
C ARG A 716 -11.66 -2.45 -13.37
N THR A 717 -10.72 -2.95 -14.14
CA THR A 717 -9.36 -3.15 -13.66
C THR A 717 -8.56 -1.86 -13.81
N LYS A 718 -8.02 -1.39 -12.69
CA LYS A 718 -7.14 -0.22 -12.66
C LYS A 718 -5.75 -0.63 -12.21
N VAL A 719 -4.75 -0.29 -13.01
CA VAL A 719 -3.33 -0.53 -12.71
C VAL A 719 -2.62 0.82 -12.74
N VAL A 720 -2.04 1.19 -11.61
CA VAL A 720 -1.41 2.50 -11.43
C VAL A 720 0.03 2.29 -10.97
N PHE A 721 0.99 2.73 -11.77
CA PHE A 721 2.38 2.93 -11.38
C PHE A 721 2.53 4.30 -10.72
N ALA A 722 3.75 4.64 -10.27
CA ALA A 722 4.00 5.96 -9.71
C ALA A 722 3.43 7.06 -10.61
N CYS A 723 2.64 7.95 -10.04
CA CYS A 723 1.93 9.01 -10.74
C CYS A 723 2.09 10.37 -10.03
N SER A 724 1.58 11.44 -10.64
CA SER A 724 1.61 12.77 -10.02
C SER A 724 0.72 12.81 -8.76
N PRO A 725 1.00 13.70 -7.79
CA PRO A 725 0.14 13.86 -6.62
C PRO A 725 -1.32 14.22 -6.96
N GLU A 726 -1.56 14.95 -8.07
CA GLU A 726 -2.90 15.27 -8.55
C GLU A 726 -3.65 14.02 -9.02
N ASP A 727 -2.99 13.20 -9.84
CA ASP A 727 -3.55 11.94 -10.34
C ASP A 727 -3.78 10.95 -9.20
N ALA A 728 -2.84 10.90 -8.24
CA ALA A 728 -2.95 10.06 -7.07
C ALA A 728 -4.20 10.39 -6.24
N ARG A 729 -4.47 11.68 -5.98
CA ARG A 729 -5.70 12.12 -5.29
C ARG A 729 -6.96 11.79 -6.07
N ALA A 730 -6.93 11.98 -7.40
CA ALA A 730 -8.09 11.67 -8.26
C ALA A 730 -8.43 10.17 -8.31
N LEU A 731 -7.45 9.30 -8.05
CA LEU A 731 -7.62 7.85 -8.09
C LEU A 731 -7.77 7.20 -6.71
N GLU A 732 -7.56 7.94 -5.62
CA GLU A 732 -7.53 7.42 -4.26
C GLU A 732 -8.77 6.60 -3.90
N ASP A 733 -9.97 7.10 -4.21
CA ASP A 733 -11.25 6.42 -3.93
C ASP A 733 -11.34 5.03 -4.58
N HIS A 734 -10.63 4.81 -5.69
CA HIS A 734 -10.59 3.50 -6.33
C HIS A 734 -9.72 2.49 -5.56
N PHE A 735 -8.76 2.94 -4.77
CA PHE A 735 -7.81 2.09 -4.07
C PHE A 735 -8.02 2.05 -2.56
N ALA A 736 -8.86 2.97 -2.03
CA ALA A 736 -9.26 3.01 -0.63
C ALA A 736 -9.99 1.71 -0.21
N PRO A 737 -9.90 1.30 1.07
CA PRO A 737 -9.11 1.91 2.14
C PRO A 737 -7.66 1.38 2.21
N ARG A 738 -7.21 0.53 1.26
CA ARG A 738 -5.94 -0.17 1.34
C ARG A 738 -4.74 0.68 0.96
N LEU A 739 -4.90 1.53 -0.03
CA LEU A 739 -3.87 2.44 -0.54
C LEU A 739 -4.46 3.85 -0.65
N GLY A 740 -3.68 4.84 -0.24
CA GLY A 740 -4.02 6.26 -0.33
C GLY A 740 -3.25 6.98 -1.44
N ALA A 741 -3.50 8.28 -1.61
CA ALA A 741 -2.83 9.11 -2.61
C ALA A 741 -1.31 9.12 -2.45
N HIS A 742 -0.81 9.16 -1.20
CA HIS A 742 0.64 9.07 -0.95
C HIS A 742 1.24 7.80 -1.53
N ASP A 743 0.58 6.65 -1.32
CA ASP A 743 1.09 5.37 -1.80
C ASP A 743 1.19 5.36 -3.33
N LEU A 744 0.16 5.83 -4.02
CA LEU A 744 0.13 5.87 -5.49
C LEU A 744 1.20 6.80 -6.08
N ALA A 745 1.53 7.89 -5.38
CA ALA A 745 2.55 8.83 -5.83
C ALA A 745 3.98 8.32 -5.60
N HIS A 746 4.21 7.45 -4.62
CA HIS A 746 5.55 7.02 -4.19
C HIS A 746 5.84 5.53 -4.43
N LEU A 747 5.09 4.87 -5.31
CA LEU A 747 5.37 3.50 -5.72
C LEU A 747 6.80 3.38 -6.30
N PRO A 748 7.58 2.36 -5.91
CA PRO A 748 8.87 2.10 -6.52
C PRO A 748 8.74 1.81 -8.02
N ALA A 749 9.79 2.07 -8.79
CA ALA A 749 9.84 1.68 -10.20
C ALA A 749 9.53 0.18 -10.36
N PHE A 750 8.82 -0.17 -11.42
CA PHE A 750 8.36 -1.54 -11.72
C PHE A 750 7.42 -2.15 -10.68
N THR A 751 6.91 -1.34 -9.76
CA THR A 751 5.85 -1.72 -8.82
C THR A 751 4.57 -0.97 -9.17
N ALA A 752 3.45 -1.67 -9.22
CA ALA A 752 2.15 -1.09 -9.49
C ALA A 752 1.12 -1.41 -8.41
N ALA A 753 0.21 -0.49 -8.18
CA ALA A 753 -1.03 -0.73 -7.46
C ALA A 753 -2.09 -1.25 -8.44
N CYS A 754 -2.83 -2.27 -8.06
CA CYS A 754 -3.91 -2.83 -8.87
C CYS A 754 -5.20 -2.93 -8.05
N ARG A 755 -6.29 -2.43 -8.64
CA ARG A 755 -7.65 -2.81 -8.25
C ARG A 755 -8.23 -3.66 -9.37
N PRO A 756 -8.29 -4.98 -9.20
CA PRO A 756 -8.70 -5.89 -10.26
C PRO A 756 -10.22 -5.95 -10.42
N CYS A 757 -10.69 -6.27 -11.62
CA CYS A 757 -11.95 -6.94 -11.79
C CYS A 757 -11.77 -8.39 -11.33
N LEU A 758 -12.66 -8.89 -10.50
CA LEU A 758 -12.61 -10.26 -9.98
C LEU A 758 -14.03 -10.85 -9.99
N GLN A 759 -14.23 -11.89 -10.79
CA GLN A 759 -15.54 -12.51 -11.02
C GLN A 759 -16.63 -11.49 -11.39
N GLY A 760 -16.28 -10.54 -12.26
CA GLY A 760 -17.14 -9.47 -12.71
C GLY A 760 -17.42 -8.37 -11.69
N GLY A 761 -16.86 -8.44 -10.48
CA GLY A 761 -16.95 -7.44 -9.42
C GLY A 761 -15.65 -6.64 -9.22
N ASN A 762 -15.68 -5.66 -8.32
CA ASN A 762 -14.48 -4.91 -7.93
C ASN A 762 -13.72 -5.67 -6.85
N GLY A 763 -12.50 -6.10 -7.15
CA GLY A 763 -11.60 -6.71 -6.20
C GLY A 763 -10.94 -5.71 -5.24
N ALA A 764 -10.35 -6.21 -4.18
CA ALA A 764 -9.60 -5.39 -3.23
C ALA A 764 -8.25 -4.95 -3.82
N ALA A 765 -7.86 -3.70 -3.58
CA ALA A 765 -6.60 -3.15 -4.05
C ALA A 765 -5.38 -3.88 -3.44
N PHE A 766 -4.33 -4.03 -4.23
CA PHE A 766 -3.06 -4.65 -3.83
C PHE A 766 -1.91 -4.08 -4.65
N THR A 767 -0.66 -4.42 -4.29
CA THR A 767 0.52 -4.07 -5.06
C THR A 767 1.21 -5.31 -5.63
N PHE A 768 1.86 -5.15 -6.78
CA PHE A 768 2.64 -6.21 -7.42
C PHE A 768 3.87 -5.63 -8.11
N ALA A 769 4.88 -6.47 -8.28
CA ALA A 769 6.05 -6.15 -9.09
C ALA A 769 5.89 -6.72 -10.50
N THR A 770 6.17 -5.92 -11.53
CA THR A 770 6.23 -6.40 -12.90
C THR A 770 7.45 -7.29 -13.09
N GLU A 771 7.36 -8.28 -13.96
CA GLU A 771 8.50 -9.12 -14.29
C GLU A 771 9.41 -8.39 -15.29
N ALA A 772 10.71 -8.66 -15.22
CA ALA A 772 11.63 -8.18 -16.22
C ALA A 772 11.34 -8.88 -17.57
N LEU A 773 11.39 -8.13 -18.67
CA LEU A 773 11.30 -8.73 -19.99
C LEU A 773 12.54 -9.60 -20.24
N PRO A 774 12.38 -10.76 -20.90
CA PRO A 774 13.53 -11.54 -21.37
C PRO A 774 14.47 -10.70 -22.26
N GLU A 775 15.69 -11.17 -22.45
CA GLU A 775 16.58 -10.49 -23.41
C GLU A 775 15.96 -10.47 -24.82
N GLY A 776 16.00 -9.34 -25.47
CA GLY A 776 15.51 -9.17 -26.83
C GLY A 776 16.59 -9.45 -27.86
N SER A 777 16.20 -9.93 -29.03
CA SER A 777 17.09 -10.17 -30.17
C SER A 777 16.71 -9.26 -31.33
N GLU A 778 17.67 -8.49 -31.85
CA GLU A 778 17.48 -7.67 -33.08
C GLU A 778 17.20 -8.55 -34.29
N SER A 779 17.87 -9.73 -34.40
CA SER A 779 17.60 -10.69 -35.47
C SER A 779 16.14 -11.15 -35.43
N ARG A 780 15.56 -11.36 -34.23
CA ARG A 780 14.17 -11.74 -34.09
C ARG A 780 13.22 -10.63 -34.59
N SER A 781 13.50 -9.39 -34.25
CA SER A 781 12.73 -8.24 -34.76
C SER A 781 12.78 -8.17 -36.28
N LEU A 782 13.93 -8.40 -36.89
CA LEU A 782 14.10 -8.41 -38.36
C LEU A 782 13.31 -9.57 -39.00
N GLU A 783 13.39 -10.78 -38.46
CA GLU A 783 12.63 -11.94 -38.91
C GLU A 783 11.11 -11.66 -38.93
N VAL A 784 10.58 -11.07 -37.86
CA VAL A 784 9.17 -10.68 -37.76
C VAL A 784 8.79 -9.66 -38.83
N ARG A 785 9.65 -8.66 -39.09
CA ARG A 785 9.44 -7.66 -40.16
C ARG A 785 9.40 -8.30 -41.55
N ILE A 786 10.35 -9.16 -41.84
CA ILE A 786 10.43 -9.87 -43.11
C ILE A 786 9.17 -10.73 -43.30
N ALA A 787 8.85 -11.59 -42.35
CA ALA A 787 7.69 -12.47 -42.39
C ALA A 787 6.38 -11.69 -42.61
N SER A 788 6.21 -10.59 -41.88
CA SER A 788 5.06 -9.70 -42.03
C SER A 788 5.00 -9.06 -43.43
N GLY A 789 6.14 -8.57 -43.91
CA GLY A 789 6.24 -7.97 -45.25
C GLY A 789 5.89 -8.94 -46.40
N GLU A 790 6.37 -10.19 -46.31
CA GLU A 790 6.09 -11.24 -47.29
C GLU A 790 4.61 -11.69 -47.30
N ARG A 791 4.02 -11.84 -46.11
CA ARG A 791 2.64 -12.33 -45.96
C ARG A 791 1.57 -11.27 -46.18
N PHE A 792 1.77 -10.11 -45.60
CA PHE A 792 0.71 -9.09 -45.51
C PHE A 792 1.02 -7.84 -46.32
N GLY A 793 2.29 -7.59 -46.65
CA GLY A 793 2.73 -6.41 -47.34
C GLY A 793 2.75 -6.53 -48.86
N ARG A 794 2.75 -5.36 -49.52
CA ARG A 794 3.07 -5.19 -50.94
C ARG A 794 4.21 -4.16 -51.08
N ARG A 795 4.97 -4.23 -52.15
CA ARG A 795 5.99 -3.22 -52.45
C ARG A 795 5.33 -1.85 -52.65
N ARG A 796 5.83 -0.83 -51.99
CA ARG A 796 5.28 0.53 -52.15
C ARG A 796 5.18 1.00 -53.58
N SER A 797 6.19 0.72 -54.41
CA SER A 797 6.20 1.05 -55.83
C SER A 797 5.04 0.38 -56.58
N GLU A 798 4.71 -0.88 -56.29
CA GLU A 798 3.58 -1.59 -56.86
C GLU A 798 2.23 -1.00 -56.45
N VAL A 799 2.11 -0.65 -55.14
CA VAL A 799 0.91 -0.02 -54.61
C VAL A 799 0.70 1.36 -55.24
N GLU A 800 1.76 2.18 -55.36
CA GLU A 800 1.67 3.48 -56.00
C GLU A 800 1.31 3.38 -57.50
N ALA A 801 1.83 2.37 -58.19
CA ALA A 801 1.47 2.10 -59.56
C ALA A 801 -0.01 1.69 -59.67
N ALA A 802 -0.50 0.83 -58.76
CA ALA A 802 -1.90 0.40 -58.73
C ALA A 802 -2.84 1.57 -58.43
N ILE A 803 -2.50 2.48 -57.46
CA ILE A 803 -3.27 3.67 -57.19
C ILE A 803 -3.35 4.57 -58.42
N ARG A 804 -2.22 4.82 -59.11
CA ARG A 804 -2.18 5.61 -60.32
C ARG A 804 -3.02 5.00 -61.43
N ALA A 805 -2.94 3.67 -61.62
CA ALA A 805 -3.73 2.96 -62.62
C ALA A 805 -5.24 3.14 -62.38
N ARG A 806 -5.72 2.99 -61.13
CA ARG A 806 -7.13 3.21 -60.78
C ARG A 806 -7.56 4.67 -60.97
N GLN A 807 -6.68 5.61 -60.78
CA GLN A 807 -6.95 7.04 -61.00
C GLN A 807 -7.06 7.40 -62.46
N LEU A 808 -6.32 6.73 -63.35
CA LEU A 808 -6.27 7.02 -64.78
C LEU A 808 -7.37 6.26 -65.60
N ARG A 809 -7.79 5.07 -65.14
CA ARG A 809 -8.83 4.28 -65.79
C ARG A 809 -9.80 3.76 -64.72
N PRO A 810 -10.95 4.40 -64.59
CA PRO A 810 -11.97 3.89 -63.68
C PRO A 810 -12.66 2.66 -64.37
N GLU A 811 -12.09 1.47 -64.24
CA GLU A 811 -12.85 0.23 -64.41
C GLU A 811 -13.73 0.06 -63.16
N LEU A 812 -14.90 0.71 -63.22
CA LEU A 812 -15.82 0.80 -62.09
C LEU A 812 -16.68 -0.47 -62.06
N THR A 813 -16.28 -1.44 -61.28
CA THR A 813 -17.15 -2.55 -60.88
C THR A 813 -17.85 -2.18 -59.58
N LEU A 814 -19.16 -2.01 -59.64
CA LEU A 814 -19.95 -1.77 -58.43
C LEU A 814 -20.13 -3.08 -57.66
N LEU A 815 -20.13 -2.96 -56.34
CA LEU A 815 -20.55 -4.05 -55.47
C LEU A 815 -22.05 -4.30 -55.69
N PRO A 816 -22.54 -5.56 -55.73
CA PRO A 816 -23.96 -5.82 -55.73
C PRO A 816 -24.66 -5.15 -54.54
N ALA A 817 -25.86 -4.62 -54.81
CA ALA A 817 -26.64 -4.01 -53.70
C ALA A 817 -26.83 -5.06 -52.58
N LEU A 818 -26.39 -4.74 -51.37
CA LEU A 818 -26.64 -5.61 -50.23
C LEU A 818 -28.16 -5.76 -50.06
N PRO A 819 -28.70 -6.98 -49.96
CA PRO A 819 -30.10 -7.14 -49.63
C PRO A 819 -30.37 -6.50 -48.27
N ARG A 820 -31.30 -5.57 -48.20
CA ARG A 820 -31.81 -4.99 -46.95
C ARG A 820 -32.58 -6.08 -46.19
N THR A 821 -31.88 -7.04 -45.61
CA THR A 821 -32.47 -7.95 -44.62
C THR A 821 -32.37 -7.27 -43.27
N LEU A 822 -33.36 -6.48 -42.96
CA LEU A 822 -33.77 -6.33 -41.58
C LEU A 822 -34.10 -7.75 -41.06
N PRO A 823 -33.58 -8.25 -39.99
CA PRO A 823 -34.07 -9.51 -39.44
C PRO A 823 -35.55 -9.32 -39.13
N ALA A 824 -36.40 -9.97 -39.89
CA ALA A 824 -37.81 -10.06 -39.60
C ALA A 824 -37.92 -10.66 -38.21
N ARG A 825 -38.38 -9.85 -37.24
CA ARG A 825 -38.90 -10.40 -36.01
C ARG A 825 -40.05 -11.32 -36.41
N SER A 826 -39.78 -12.64 -36.36
CA SER A 826 -40.84 -13.63 -36.41
C SER A 826 -41.73 -13.38 -35.20
N LEU A 827 -42.83 -12.69 -35.41
CA LEU A 827 -43.98 -12.78 -34.55
C LEU A 827 -44.56 -14.18 -34.73
N ASP A 828 -44.09 -15.10 -33.90
CA ASP A 828 -44.69 -16.41 -33.74
C ASP A 828 -46.13 -16.16 -33.22
N ARG A 829 -47.09 -16.30 -34.14
CA ARG A 829 -48.48 -16.46 -33.78
C ARG A 829 -48.62 -17.87 -33.27
N SER A 830 -48.77 -17.99 -31.96
CA SER A 830 -49.28 -19.20 -31.35
C SER A 830 -50.74 -19.47 -31.78
N PRO A 831 -51.11 -20.71 -32.13
CA PRO A 831 -52.45 -21.03 -32.55
C PRO A 831 -53.45 -20.84 -31.39
N GLU A 832 -54.59 -20.19 -31.69
CA GLU A 832 -55.74 -20.11 -30.82
C GLU A 832 -56.22 -21.50 -30.41
N GLN A 833 -56.14 -21.81 -29.14
CA GLN A 833 -56.92 -22.87 -28.52
C GLN A 833 -58.24 -22.27 -27.98
N SER A 834 -59.31 -22.68 -28.62
CA SER A 834 -60.67 -22.51 -28.18
C SER A 834 -60.87 -23.09 -26.77
N LEU A 835 -61.24 -22.23 -25.83
CA LEU A 835 -61.73 -22.65 -24.50
C LEU A 835 -63.23 -22.40 -24.41
N ASP A 836 -63.91 -23.49 -24.20
CA ASP A 836 -65.33 -23.57 -23.93
C ASP A 836 -65.67 -23.04 -22.52
N HIS A 837 -66.83 -22.43 -22.42
CA HIS A 837 -67.42 -21.88 -21.19
C HIS A 837 -67.90 -22.94 -20.24
N SER A 838 -67.54 -22.80 -18.95
CA SER A 838 -68.52 -23.00 -17.84
C SER A 838 -67.91 -22.70 -16.47
N GLY A 839 -68.57 -21.91 -15.65
CA GLY A 839 -68.55 -21.95 -14.20
C GLY A 839 -67.87 -20.80 -13.46
N ALA A 840 -68.60 -19.79 -13.12
CA ALA A 840 -68.39 -18.95 -11.95
C ALA A 840 -68.81 -19.68 -10.64
N PRO A 841 -68.48 -19.29 -9.38
CA PRO A 841 -68.60 -17.91 -8.88
C PRO A 841 -67.56 -17.42 -7.84
N SER A 842 -67.51 -16.04 -7.73
CA SER A 842 -67.41 -15.15 -6.55
C SER A 842 -66.70 -15.57 -5.26
N SER A 843 -65.80 -14.70 -4.81
CA SER A 843 -65.84 -13.96 -3.53
C SER A 843 -64.65 -13.03 -3.38
N LEU A 844 -64.87 -11.76 -3.28
CA LEU A 844 -64.61 -10.77 -2.26
C LEU A 844 -63.37 -11.06 -1.33
N ILE A 845 -62.44 -10.13 -1.30
CA ILE A 845 -62.06 -9.38 -0.08
C ILE A 845 -61.20 -8.16 -0.46
N GLU A 846 -61.72 -7.03 0.01
CA GLU A 846 -61.10 -5.69 0.10
C GLU A 846 -59.89 -5.71 1.03
N GLY A 847 -59.00 -4.74 0.87
CA GLY A 847 -58.24 -4.37 2.02
C GLY A 847 -56.94 -3.57 1.82
N ARG A 848 -57.11 -2.24 1.74
CA ARG A 848 -56.23 -1.23 2.36
C ARG A 848 -54.87 -0.83 1.73
N LEU A 849 -54.91 0.33 1.16
CA LEU A 849 -53.86 1.34 1.12
C LEU A 849 -53.34 1.64 2.54
N ALA A 850 -52.03 1.75 2.68
CA ALA A 850 -51.40 2.44 3.79
C ALA A 850 -50.28 3.35 3.26
N GLU A 851 -50.43 4.59 3.62
CA GLU A 851 -49.62 5.77 3.30
C GLU A 851 -48.21 5.70 3.89
N VAL A 852 -47.27 6.31 3.19
CA VAL A 852 -45.90 6.63 3.64
C VAL A 852 -45.93 8.05 4.21
N PRO A 853 -45.38 8.36 5.37
CA PRO A 853 -45.03 9.72 5.73
C PRO A 853 -43.56 10.03 5.43
N ALA A 854 -43.36 11.14 4.73
CA ALA A 854 -42.10 11.83 4.64
C ALA A 854 -41.64 12.35 6.02
N ARG A 855 -40.34 12.28 6.28
CA ARG A 855 -39.69 13.24 7.19
C ARG A 855 -38.31 13.60 6.66
N ALA A 856 -38.16 14.91 6.53
CA ALA A 856 -36.95 15.64 6.30
C ALA A 856 -36.08 15.72 7.57
N SER A 857 -34.79 15.65 7.43
CA SER A 857 -33.77 16.63 7.86
C SER A 857 -32.39 16.07 7.54
#